data_9e7b829d287afb200ed9fc4e9e407076
#
_entry.id   9e7b829d287afb200ed9fc4e9e407076
#
_cell.length_a   1.000
_cell.length_b   1.000
_cell.length_c   1.000
_cell.angle_alpha   90.00
_cell.angle_beta   90.00
_cell.angle_gamma   90.00
#
_symmetry.space_group_name_H-M   'P 1'
#
loop_
_entity.id
_entity.type
_entity.pdbx_description
1 polymer ?
#
loop_
_entity_poly.entity_id
_entity_poly.type
_entity_poly.pdbx_seq_one_letter_code
_entity_poly.pdbx_strand_id
1 'polypeptide(L)'
;MVKCTIEGYPKGSDITILNTSYIREKKDDDDGSSAYVDYLFILFKDNKTGEKHYCIKNSPSYTYYMVKNGGKLKHHFMFIEEDELEPYTCPYSKLLYDIATKNNFKEWFYNNIRMNNFAGNRQLHTLNHVFYSDIDIEDYYRALFAERYTNEPCKLNKAYLDIEVDGRNRMGEFPESGECPINAISFLNDENNTSYQFILEDKTAPNYNMIQEYKKYINSQNGINELKQFITNTVGGYKKANKYEIDKLQYKFLFYEDEAAMIYDLFQLMRELSPDILLIWNMAFDLSYIRDRIDKLGYNPLDFICDDSIPVKFFRFYVDERNKNEFAERGDFVSVSSYTVWLDQMIQFASRRKGRGQYVSFKLDDIGKEIAGVRKLDYSNITTDIMQLPYLNFKIFSWYNVMDTIVQKCIEAKTQDVEYVTTKSLINNTRLSKAHRQSVYLANRFRKEFKQKGFIMGNNVNIWNEKPTEKYPGAMVGDPTHNSGEPMIKLPTGQSIFVADNVIDYDYKSLYPSITIENNMAPNTQRGKLYIDTQVHDKEHWDMYTSDEETAKYSRAGEMLENMMSGNHIEFCHRWLNLGNIKEVLDDMIELYRATSIKPNVGVKILPFKNVHGIEPMLEYDGMIKGVTFDTEYSDKDKLLSEVRKKAFI
;
A
#
# COMPACT_ATOMS: atom_id res chain seq x y z
N MET A 1 6.33 -31.89 -10.45
CA MET A 1 6.74 -30.51 -10.81
C MET A 1 8.23 -30.37 -10.61
N VAL A 2 8.92 -29.69 -11.51
CA VAL A 2 10.37 -29.67 -11.53
C VAL A 2 10.85 -28.39 -10.87
N LYS A 3 11.83 -28.48 -9.95
CA LYS A 3 12.56 -27.33 -9.41
C LYS A 3 13.28 -26.66 -10.58
N CYS A 4 12.71 -25.56 -11.08
CA CYS A 4 13.26 -24.85 -12.22
C CYS A 4 13.94 -23.57 -11.73
N THR A 5 15.12 -23.28 -12.24
CA THR A 5 15.75 -21.98 -11.99
C THR A 5 15.12 -20.96 -12.91
N ILE A 6 14.68 -19.83 -12.38
CA ILE A 6 14.08 -18.75 -13.18
C ILE A 6 15.07 -18.25 -14.27
N GLU A 7 16.36 -18.35 -14.02
CA GLU A 7 17.41 -18.04 -14.98
C GLU A 7 17.45 -19.01 -16.17
N GLY A 8 16.85 -20.19 -16.06
CA GLY A 8 16.69 -21.14 -17.15
C GLY A 8 15.76 -20.68 -18.26
N TYR A 9 14.90 -19.67 -17.99
CA TYR A 9 14.02 -19.10 -18.99
C TYR A 9 14.76 -18.07 -19.86
N PRO A 10 14.53 -18.08 -21.19
CA PRO A 10 15.10 -17.09 -22.08
C PRO A 10 14.69 -15.66 -21.70
N LYS A 11 15.56 -14.69 -21.99
CA LYS A 11 15.21 -13.27 -21.84
C LYS A 11 13.98 -12.93 -22.70
N GLY A 12 13.03 -12.22 -22.15
CA GLY A 12 11.77 -11.88 -22.83
C GLY A 12 10.68 -12.96 -22.73
N SER A 13 10.91 -14.05 -21.95
CA SER A 13 9.82 -15.02 -21.65
C SER A 13 8.68 -14.34 -20.91
N ASP A 14 7.45 -14.80 -21.22
CA ASP A 14 6.23 -14.31 -20.61
C ASP A 14 5.99 -15.03 -19.26
N ILE A 15 6.48 -14.40 -18.18
CA ILE A 15 6.47 -14.96 -16.83
C ILE A 15 5.85 -13.95 -15.87
N THR A 16 4.92 -14.39 -15.03
CA THR A 16 4.35 -13.61 -13.95
C THR A 16 4.91 -14.06 -12.60
N ILE A 17 5.53 -13.15 -11.84
CA ILE A 17 5.98 -13.42 -10.47
C ILE A 17 4.79 -13.29 -9.53
N LEU A 18 4.37 -14.42 -8.95
CA LEU A 18 3.23 -14.49 -8.04
C LEU A 18 3.63 -14.09 -6.61
N ASN A 19 4.70 -14.69 -6.08
CA ASN A 19 5.14 -14.45 -4.71
C ASN A 19 6.66 -14.36 -4.59
N THR A 20 7.11 -13.56 -3.62
CA THR A 20 8.50 -13.51 -3.16
C THR A 20 8.50 -13.52 -1.64
N SER A 21 9.36 -14.31 -1.02
CA SER A 21 9.46 -14.42 0.44
C SER A 21 10.92 -14.58 0.87
N TYR A 22 11.42 -13.63 1.66
CA TYR A 22 12.79 -13.66 2.18
C TYR A 22 12.81 -14.13 3.63
N ILE A 23 13.71 -15.03 3.93
CA ILE A 23 13.96 -15.51 5.29
C ILE A 23 15.46 -15.49 5.61
N ARG A 24 15.76 -15.36 6.90
CA ARG A 24 17.12 -15.46 7.45
C ARG A 24 17.08 -16.45 8.60
N GLU A 25 17.89 -17.49 8.50
CA GLU A 25 17.99 -18.55 9.48
C GLU A 25 19.35 -18.50 10.17
N LYS A 26 19.35 -18.75 11.47
CA LYS A 26 20.56 -19.01 12.23
C LYS A 26 20.89 -20.49 12.04
N LYS A 27 22.08 -20.77 11.56
CA LYS A 27 22.65 -22.14 11.56
C LYS A 27 23.73 -22.18 12.60
N ASP A 28 23.63 -23.13 13.49
CA ASP A 28 24.71 -23.42 14.43
C ASP A 28 25.62 -24.44 13.72
N ASP A 29 26.90 -24.10 13.61
CA ASP A 29 27.93 -24.98 13.05
C ASP A 29 28.35 -25.98 14.10
N ASP A 30 28.91 -27.13 13.70
CA ASP A 30 29.33 -28.23 14.58
C ASP A 30 30.42 -27.82 15.58
N ASP A 31 31.08 -26.69 15.37
CA ASP A 31 32.10 -26.08 16.26
C ASP A 31 31.51 -25.11 17.29
N GLY A 32 30.18 -24.99 17.37
CA GLY A 32 29.48 -24.07 18.25
C GLY A 32 29.44 -22.62 17.80
N SER A 33 29.98 -22.33 16.62
CA SER A 33 29.78 -21.04 15.96
C SER A 33 28.39 -20.99 15.32
N SER A 34 27.77 -19.80 15.26
CA SER A 34 26.50 -19.62 14.59
C SER A 34 26.64 -18.67 13.41
N ALA A 35 26.33 -19.16 12.24
CA ALA A 35 26.27 -18.37 11.02
C ALA A 35 24.81 -18.09 10.62
N TYR A 36 24.55 -16.91 10.06
CA TYR A 36 23.24 -16.63 9.46
C TYR A 36 23.29 -16.95 7.98
N VAL A 37 22.34 -17.75 7.52
CA VAL A 37 22.11 -18.05 6.11
C VAL A 37 20.78 -17.46 5.69
N ASP A 38 20.74 -16.83 4.55
CA ASP A 38 19.55 -16.19 4.02
C ASP A 38 19.10 -16.84 2.70
N TYR A 39 17.80 -16.81 2.49
CA TYR A 39 17.15 -17.44 1.35
C TYR A 39 16.06 -16.52 0.81
N LEU A 40 15.95 -16.47 -0.51
CA LEU A 40 14.85 -15.83 -1.20
C LEU A 40 14.07 -16.88 -2.00
N PHE A 41 12.83 -17.12 -1.59
CA PHE A 41 11.86 -17.92 -2.32
C PHE A 41 11.16 -17.05 -3.36
N ILE A 42 10.99 -17.57 -4.57
CA ILE A 42 10.32 -16.90 -5.69
C ILE A 42 9.39 -17.91 -6.33
N LEU A 43 8.09 -17.59 -6.32
CA LEU A 43 7.04 -18.31 -7.02
C LEU A 43 6.67 -17.56 -8.29
N PHE A 44 6.65 -18.24 -9.43
CA PHE A 44 6.30 -17.63 -10.70
C PHE A 44 5.47 -18.58 -11.57
N LYS A 45 4.72 -18.01 -12.49
CA LYS A 45 3.87 -18.70 -13.47
C LYS A 45 4.39 -18.43 -14.87
N ASP A 46 4.54 -19.46 -15.66
CA ASP A 46 4.70 -19.35 -17.11
C ASP A 46 3.33 -19.08 -17.72
N ASN A 47 3.14 -17.92 -18.32
CA ASN A 47 1.85 -17.49 -18.84
C ASN A 47 1.40 -18.27 -20.09
N LYS A 48 2.35 -18.89 -20.81
CA LYS A 48 2.05 -19.70 -22.00
C LYS A 48 1.55 -21.09 -21.66
N THR A 49 2.19 -21.75 -20.70
CA THR A 49 1.84 -23.09 -20.28
C THR A 49 0.81 -23.12 -19.13
N GLY A 50 0.71 -22.03 -18.38
CA GLY A 50 -0.06 -21.95 -17.14
C GLY A 50 0.62 -22.63 -15.95
N GLU A 51 1.79 -23.25 -16.15
CA GLU A 51 2.50 -23.98 -15.11
C GLU A 51 3.14 -23.04 -14.09
N LYS A 52 3.11 -23.43 -12.83
CA LYS A 52 3.75 -22.70 -11.73
C LYS A 52 5.04 -23.38 -11.31
N HIS A 53 6.05 -22.55 -11.08
CA HIS A 53 7.38 -22.98 -10.68
C HIS A 53 7.87 -22.15 -9.51
N TYR A 54 8.78 -22.71 -8.73
CA TYR A 54 9.48 -21.94 -7.71
C TYR A 54 11.00 -22.08 -7.84
N CYS A 55 11.71 -21.07 -7.38
CA CYS A 55 13.14 -21.15 -7.15
C CYS A 55 13.51 -20.60 -5.78
N ILE A 56 14.59 -21.12 -5.22
CA ILE A 56 15.17 -20.64 -3.97
C ILE A 56 16.59 -20.18 -4.27
N LYS A 57 16.85 -18.91 -3.97
CA LYS A 57 18.18 -18.33 -4.04
C LYS A 57 18.82 -18.32 -2.67
N ASN A 58 19.94 -19.01 -2.53
CA ASN A 58 20.76 -18.98 -1.33
C ASN A 58 21.62 -17.72 -1.35
N SER A 59 21.69 -17.01 -0.26
CA SER A 59 22.45 -15.76 -0.12
C SER A 59 22.25 -14.81 -1.31
N PRO A 60 20.99 -14.34 -1.50
CA PRO A 60 20.65 -13.54 -2.66
C PRO A 60 21.54 -12.29 -2.71
N SER A 61 22.11 -12.03 -3.89
CA SER A 61 22.99 -10.89 -4.13
C SER A 61 22.18 -9.61 -4.23
N TYR A 62 22.77 -8.53 -3.77
CA TYR A 62 22.20 -7.19 -3.80
C TYR A 62 23.22 -6.19 -4.29
N THR A 63 22.85 -5.34 -5.23
CA THR A 63 23.68 -4.27 -5.74
C THR A 63 23.17 -2.93 -5.24
N TYR A 64 24.03 -2.18 -4.56
CA TYR A 64 23.83 -0.80 -4.18
C TYR A 64 24.91 0.07 -4.84
N TYR A 65 24.80 1.37 -4.73
CA TYR A 65 25.70 2.29 -5.42
C TYR A 65 26.33 3.27 -4.43
N MET A 66 27.53 3.70 -4.74
CA MET A 66 28.20 4.80 -4.03
C MET A 66 28.75 5.80 -5.05
N VAL A 67 28.87 7.07 -4.63
CA VAL A 67 29.46 8.10 -5.48
C VAL A 67 30.91 7.74 -5.81
N LYS A 68 31.29 7.85 -7.09
CA LYS A 68 32.64 7.57 -7.57
C LYS A 68 33.72 8.40 -6.86
N ASN A 69 34.93 7.86 -6.77
CA ASN A 69 36.10 8.53 -6.20
C ASN A 69 35.96 8.95 -4.72
N GLY A 70 35.10 8.29 -3.95
CA GLY A 70 34.88 8.63 -2.55
C GLY A 70 34.27 10.02 -2.35
N GLY A 71 33.59 10.54 -3.34
CA GLY A 71 32.91 11.82 -3.31
C GLY A 71 31.93 11.88 -2.13
N LYS A 72 32.04 12.93 -1.32
CA LYS A 72 31.09 13.20 -0.23
C LYS A 72 30.12 14.28 -0.69
N LEU A 73 28.85 13.93 -0.79
CA LEU A 73 27.81 14.88 -1.06
C LEU A 73 27.44 15.65 0.20
N LYS A 74 27.25 16.96 0.10
CA LYS A 74 26.85 17.79 1.25
C LYS A 74 25.42 17.53 1.71
N HIS A 75 24.56 17.12 0.76
CA HIS A 75 23.13 16.90 0.98
C HIS A 75 22.67 15.54 0.43
N HIS A 76 21.51 15.08 0.86
CA HIS A 76 20.84 13.94 0.25
C HIS A 76 20.23 14.36 -1.08
N PHE A 77 20.47 13.58 -2.11
CA PHE A 77 19.84 13.75 -3.41
C PHE A 77 18.76 12.72 -3.61
N MET A 78 17.65 13.15 -4.19
CA MET A 78 16.56 12.22 -4.53
C MET A 78 16.97 11.22 -5.62
N PHE A 79 17.90 11.58 -6.48
CA PHE A 79 18.43 10.75 -7.54
C PHE A 79 19.71 11.40 -8.14
N ILE A 80 20.52 10.56 -8.79
CA ILE A 80 21.77 10.96 -9.43
C ILE A 80 21.96 10.15 -10.72
N GLU A 81 22.73 10.61 -11.68
CA GLU A 81 23.05 9.87 -12.89
C GLU A 81 23.82 8.59 -12.55
N GLU A 82 23.46 7.47 -13.17
CA GLU A 82 24.08 6.16 -12.89
C GLU A 82 25.56 6.15 -13.22
N ASP A 83 25.99 6.96 -14.20
CA ASP A 83 27.39 7.08 -14.60
C ASP A 83 28.27 7.84 -13.58
N GLU A 84 27.70 8.60 -12.66
CA GLU A 84 28.40 9.22 -11.52
C GLU A 84 28.60 8.26 -10.34
N LEU A 85 28.00 7.08 -10.41
CA LEU A 85 27.99 6.10 -9.35
C LEU A 85 28.83 4.86 -9.69
N GLU A 86 29.35 4.23 -8.65
CA GLU A 86 30.03 2.94 -8.71
C GLU A 86 29.16 1.87 -8.05
N PRO A 87 28.83 0.77 -8.75
CA PRO A 87 28.04 -0.32 -8.20
C PRO A 87 28.87 -1.23 -7.30
N TYR A 88 28.28 -1.65 -6.19
CA TYR A 88 28.84 -2.63 -5.26
C TYR A 88 27.84 -3.75 -5.04
N THR A 89 28.31 -4.99 -5.20
CA THR A 89 27.46 -6.18 -5.04
C THR A 89 27.93 -7.03 -3.88
N CYS A 90 27.03 -7.40 -2.99
CA CYS A 90 27.28 -8.27 -1.85
C CYS A 90 26.05 -9.16 -1.56
N PRO A 91 26.18 -10.22 -0.73
CA PRO A 91 25.01 -10.89 -0.19
C PRO A 91 24.13 -9.92 0.61
N TYR A 92 22.81 -10.00 0.43
CA TYR A 92 21.87 -9.07 1.09
C TYR A 92 22.01 -9.08 2.62
N SER A 93 22.22 -10.25 3.22
CA SER A 93 22.48 -10.39 4.65
C SER A 93 23.73 -9.64 5.14
N LYS A 94 24.65 -9.31 4.24
CA LYS A 94 25.88 -8.57 4.54
C LYS A 94 25.84 -7.11 4.07
N LEU A 95 24.75 -6.62 3.54
CA LEU A 95 24.62 -5.28 2.94
C LEU A 95 25.08 -4.17 3.90
N LEU A 96 24.52 -4.13 5.11
CA LEU A 96 24.89 -3.10 6.10
C LEU A 96 26.34 -3.20 6.55
N TYR A 97 26.86 -4.42 6.69
CA TYR A 97 28.26 -4.64 7.01
C TYR A 97 29.21 -4.17 5.89
N ASP A 98 28.85 -4.43 4.65
CA ASP A 98 29.63 -3.99 3.49
C ASP A 98 29.65 -2.45 3.40
N ILE A 99 28.50 -1.79 3.53
CA ILE A 99 28.41 -0.34 3.60
C ILE A 99 29.25 0.21 4.77
N ALA A 100 29.15 -0.35 5.97
CA ALA A 100 29.91 0.08 7.11
C ALA A 100 31.43 -0.09 6.90
N THR A 101 31.85 -1.20 6.32
CA THR A 101 33.27 -1.48 6.07
C THR A 101 33.86 -0.50 5.06
N LYS A 102 33.17 -0.22 3.97
CA LYS A 102 33.62 0.71 2.93
C LYS A 102 33.65 2.17 3.40
N ASN A 103 32.87 2.49 4.43
CA ASN A 103 32.80 3.84 5.00
C ASN A 103 33.57 4.01 6.31
N ASN A 104 34.39 3.03 6.70
CA ASN A 104 35.16 3.04 7.97
C ASN A 104 34.29 3.08 9.25
N PHE A 105 33.05 2.58 9.18
CA PHE A 105 32.13 2.47 10.31
C PHE A 105 32.02 1.06 10.90
N LYS A 106 33.00 0.20 10.63
CA LYS A 106 32.98 -1.21 11.04
C LYS A 106 32.82 -1.39 12.56
N GLU A 107 33.60 -0.64 13.34
CA GLU A 107 33.52 -0.69 14.81
C GLU A 107 32.17 -0.19 15.33
N TRP A 108 31.68 0.91 14.79
CA TRP A 108 30.35 1.44 15.10
C TRP A 108 29.24 0.43 14.77
N PHE A 109 29.33 -0.25 13.63
CA PHE A 109 28.39 -1.29 13.24
C PHE A 109 28.34 -2.44 14.24
N TYR A 110 29.49 -2.98 14.67
CA TYR A 110 29.53 -4.05 15.67
C TYR A 110 28.99 -3.62 17.01
N ASN A 111 29.24 -2.40 17.44
CA ASN A 111 28.72 -1.87 18.72
C ASN A 111 27.18 -1.75 18.65
N ASN A 112 26.61 -1.30 17.53
CA ASN A 112 25.16 -1.22 17.35
C ASN A 112 24.49 -2.60 17.31
N ILE A 113 25.12 -3.60 16.68
CA ILE A 113 24.63 -4.99 16.71
C ILE A 113 24.63 -5.54 18.14
N ARG A 114 25.73 -5.37 18.89
CA ARG A 114 25.84 -5.84 20.29
C ARG A 114 24.78 -5.21 21.20
N MET A 115 24.41 -3.97 20.94
CA MET A 115 23.37 -3.25 21.67
C MET A 115 21.96 -3.54 21.17
N ASN A 116 21.75 -4.47 20.23
CA ASN A 116 20.49 -4.71 19.55
C ASN A 116 19.89 -3.45 18.89
N ASN A 117 20.71 -2.50 18.50
CA ASN A 117 20.29 -1.24 17.90
C ASN A 117 20.14 -1.38 16.39
N PHE A 118 19.11 -2.10 15.96
CA PHE A 118 18.81 -2.25 14.53
C PHE A 118 18.41 -0.92 13.85
N ALA A 119 17.80 -0.01 14.60
CA ALA A 119 17.45 1.32 14.09
C ALA A 119 18.71 2.12 13.77
N GLY A 120 19.73 2.08 14.66
CA GLY A 120 21.03 2.70 14.41
C GLY A 120 21.73 2.13 13.18
N ASN A 121 21.72 0.81 13.02
CA ASN A 121 22.31 0.18 11.83
C ASN A 121 21.64 0.62 10.52
N ARG A 122 20.33 0.88 10.52
CA ARG A 122 19.60 1.41 9.37
C ARG A 122 20.06 2.82 8.96
N GLN A 123 20.68 3.57 9.86
CA GLN A 123 21.23 4.90 9.55
C GLN A 123 22.34 4.83 8.49
N LEU A 124 22.97 3.67 8.27
CA LEU A 124 23.93 3.48 7.17
C LEU A 124 23.30 3.71 5.79
N HIS A 125 22.00 3.47 5.64
CA HIS A 125 21.29 3.80 4.40
C HIS A 125 21.14 5.31 4.19
N THR A 126 21.24 6.12 5.26
CA THR A 126 21.05 7.59 5.18
C THR A 126 22.35 8.34 4.90
N LEU A 127 23.45 7.65 4.59
CA LEU A 127 24.68 8.28 4.16
C LEU A 127 24.47 8.96 2.80
N ASN A 128 24.82 10.23 2.68
CA ASN A 128 24.54 11.06 1.51
C ASN A 128 25.11 10.51 0.17
N HIS A 129 26.16 9.70 0.27
CA HIS A 129 26.86 9.13 -0.88
C HIS A 129 26.51 7.66 -1.14
N VAL A 130 25.52 7.11 -0.44
CA VAL A 130 25.05 5.73 -0.61
C VAL A 130 23.65 5.75 -1.21
N PHE A 131 23.44 5.02 -2.29
CA PHE A 131 22.23 5.01 -3.08
C PHE A 131 21.69 3.60 -3.26
N TYR A 132 20.38 3.46 -3.39
CA TYR A 132 19.69 2.23 -3.78
C TYR A 132 19.93 1.06 -2.80
N SER A 133 20.21 1.35 -1.52
CA SER A 133 20.52 0.33 -0.51
C SER A 133 19.34 0.00 0.41
N ASP A 134 18.25 0.77 0.37
CA ASP A 134 17.11 0.65 1.28
C ASP A 134 15.91 -0.12 0.69
N ILE A 135 16.08 -0.75 -0.47
CA ILE A 135 15.03 -1.51 -1.12
C ILE A 135 14.96 -2.89 -0.48
N ASP A 136 13.75 -3.30 -0.15
CA ASP A 136 13.51 -4.66 0.31
C ASP A 136 13.92 -5.68 -0.77
N ILE A 137 14.62 -6.73 -0.36
CA ILE A 137 15.17 -7.73 -1.30
C ILE A 137 14.09 -8.40 -2.16
N GLU A 138 12.89 -8.55 -1.63
CA GLU A 138 11.77 -9.13 -2.37
C GLU A 138 11.33 -8.21 -3.52
N ASP A 139 11.25 -6.89 -3.27
CA ASP A 139 10.93 -5.89 -4.30
C ASP A 139 12.10 -5.68 -5.27
N TYR A 140 13.34 -5.73 -4.77
CA TYR A 140 14.55 -5.63 -5.57
C TYR A 140 14.62 -6.74 -6.64
N TYR A 141 14.36 -8.00 -6.25
CA TYR A 141 14.37 -9.11 -7.21
C TYR A 141 13.20 -9.06 -8.19
N ARG A 142 12.03 -8.53 -7.76
CA ARG A 142 10.93 -8.27 -8.71
C ARG A 142 11.33 -7.26 -9.77
N ALA A 143 12.06 -6.21 -9.40
CA ALA A 143 12.60 -5.24 -10.35
C ALA A 143 13.61 -5.87 -11.31
N LEU A 144 14.55 -6.67 -10.82
CA LEU A 144 15.52 -7.39 -11.66
C LEU A 144 14.85 -8.31 -12.68
N PHE A 145 13.80 -9.03 -12.25
CA PHE A 145 13.10 -9.93 -13.17
C PHE A 145 12.25 -9.18 -14.18
N ALA A 146 11.66 -8.05 -13.81
CA ALA A 146 10.93 -7.20 -14.75
C ALA A 146 11.83 -6.57 -15.83
N GLU A 147 13.12 -6.45 -15.59
CA GLU A 147 14.11 -6.06 -16.63
C GLU A 147 14.42 -7.20 -17.60
N ARG A 148 14.24 -8.44 -17.17
CA ARG A 148 14.60 -9.64 -17.94
C ARG A 148 13.42 -10.29 -18.66
N TYR A 149 12.23 -10.24 -18.06
CA TYR A 149 11.04 -10.93 -18.52
C TYR A 149 9.89 -9.96 -18.76
N THR A 150 8.98 -10.33 -19.67
CA THR A 150 7.71 -9.62 -19.78
C THR A 150 6.87 -9.92 -18.55
N ASN A 151 6.70 -8.92 -17.71
CA ASN A 151 5.91 -9.03 -16.48
C ASN A 151 4.52 -8.41 -16.72
N GLU A 152 3.83 -8.90 -17.75
CA GLU A 152 2.49 -8.45 -18.10
C GLU A 152 1.45 -9.06 -17.16
N PRO A 153 0.40 -8.29 -16.80
CA PRO A 153 -0.72 -8.84 -16.04
C PRO A 153 -1.40 -9.98 -16.79
N CYS A 154 -1.42 -11.17 -16.18
CA CYS A 154 -2.15 -12.31 -16.71
C CYS A 154 -3.43 -12.54 -15.92
N LYS A 155 -4.39 -13.26 -16.52
CA LYS A 155 -5.58 -13.73 -15.80
C LYS A 155 -5.16 -14.72 -14.73
N LEU A 156 -5.47 -14.42 -13.48
CA LEU A 156 -5.19 -15.28 -12.34
C LEU A 156 -6.45 -16.06 -11.93
N ASN A 157 -6.27 -17.36 -11.69
CA ASN A 157 -7.33 -18.24 -11.19
C ASN A 157 -7.50 -18.00 -9.69
N LYS A 158 -8.74 -17.78 -9.27
CA LYS A 158 -9.09 -17.45 -7.88
C LYS A 158 -9.86 -18.60 -7.24
N ALA A 159 -9.67 -18.74 -5.94
CA ALA A 159 -10.50 -19.58 -5.10
C ALA A 159 -10.89 -18.82 -3.83
N TYR A 160 -11.96 -19.25 -3.20
CA TYR A 160 -12.55 -18.63 -2.00
C TYR A 160 -12.73 -19.68 -0.93
N LEU A 161 -12.45 -19.34 0.32
CA LEU A 161 -12.55 -20.24 1.47
C LEU A 161 -13.30 -19.54 2.59
N ASP A 162 -14.11 -20.35 3.31
CA ASP A 162 -14.80 -19.97 4.53
C ASP A 162 -15.02 -21.20 5.41
N ILE A 163 -14.93 -21.04 6.74
CA ILE A 163 -15.11 -22.12 7.70
C ILE A 163 -16.23 -21.81 8.68
N GLU A 164 -16.90 -22.87 9.16
CA GLU A 164 -17.85 -22.80 10.25
C GLU A 164 -17.40 -23.69 11.40
N VAL A 165 -17.59 -23.24 12.63
CA VAL A 165 -17.13 -23.92 13.84
C VAL A 165 -18.30 -24.37 14.71
N ASP A 166 -18.11 -25.45 15.42
CA ASP A 166 -19.13 -26.04 16.28
C ASP A 166 -19.17 -25.39 17.67
N GLY A 167 -20.16 -24.54 17.87
CA GLY A 167 -20.38 -23.85 19.14
C GLY A 167 -21.42 -24.49 20.07
N ARG A 168 -21.73 -25.80 19.90
CA ARG A 168 -22.84 -26.49 20.61
C ARG A 168 -22.89 -26.31 22.13
N ASN A 169 -21.74 -26.17 22.75
CA ASN A 169 -21.60 -26.06 24.21
C ASN A 169 -21.38 -24.62 24.70
N ARG A 170 -21.50 -23.62 23.80
CA ARG A 170 -21.28 -22.21 24.11
C ARG A 170 -22.61 -21.44 24.02
N MET A 171 -23.06 -20.87 25.12
CA MET A 171 -24.28 -20.03 25.17
C MET A 171 -24.06 -18.66 24.56
N GLY A 172 -23.88 -18.57 23.22
CA GLY A 172 -23.68 -17.31 22.51
C GLY A 172 -22.29 -16.69 22.61
N GLU A 173 -21.34 -17.33 23.30
CA GLU A 173 -19.94 -16.93 23.29
C GLU A 173 -19.19 -17.62 22.17
N PHE A 174 -18.42 -16.85 21.41
CA PHE A 174 -17.60 -17.40 20.33
C PHE A 174 -16.43 -18.23 20.92
N PRO A 175 -16.10 -19.42 20.37
CA PRO A 175 -15.03 -20.25 20.90
C PRO A 175 -13.66 -19.58 20.72
N GLU A 176 -12.71 -19.90 21.62
CA GLU A 176 -11.33 -19.54 21.42
C GLU A 176 -10.75 -20.20 20.16
N SER A 177 -9.65 -19.64 19.63
CA SER A 177 -9.04 -20.16 18.40
C SER A 177 -8.73 -21.66 18.49
N GLY A 178 -9.26 -22.41 17.55
CA GLY A 178 -9.10 -23.87 17.47
C GLY A 178 -9.79 -24.70 18.57
N GLU A 179 -10.58 -24.10 19.46
CA GLU A 179 -11.17 -24.78 20.62
C GLU A 179 -12.20 -25.84 20.22
N CYS A 180 -13.13 -25.47 19.35
CA CYS A 180 -14.21 -26.34 18.91
C CYS A 180 -13.89 -26.96 17.54
N PRO A 181 -14.54 -28.09 17.20
CA PRO A 181 -14.39 -28.67 15.87
C PRO A 181 -14.82 -27.74 14.74
N ILE A 182 -14.16 -27.83 13.62
CA ILE A 182 -14.63 -27.25 12.36
C ILE A 182 -15.68 -28.21 11.81
N ASN A 183 -16.93 -27.77 11.71
CA ASN A 183 -18.03 -28.63 11.29
C ASN A 183 -18.40 -28.51 9.82
N ALA A 184 -18.03 -27.40 9.16
CA ALA A 184 -18.18 -27.23 7.72
C ALA A 184 -17.10 -26.32 7.15
N ILE A 185 -16.64 -26.62 5.93
CA ILE A 185 -15.72 -25.77 5.15
C ILE A 185 -16.30 -25.64 3.75
N SER A 186 -16.41 -24.40 3.28
CA SER A 186 -16.75 -24.12 1.89
C SER A 186 -15.52 -23.65 1.13
N PHE A 187 -15.23 -24.31 0.00
CA PHE A 187 -14.15 -23.96 -0.91
C PHE A 187 -14.70 -23.84 -2.32
N LEU A 188 -14.65 -22.64 -2.89
CA LEU A 188 -15.11 -22.37 -4.24
C LEU A 188 -13.91 -22.08 -5.16
N ASN A 189 -13.78 -22.82 -6.26
CA ASN A 189 -12.74 -22.62 -7.26
C ASN A 189 -13.36 -22.05 -8.55
N ASP A 190 -12.87 -20.89 -8.96
CA ASP A 190 -13.37 -20.18 -10.16
C ASP A 190 -12.99 -20.87 -11.47
N GLU A 191 -11.85 -21.56 -11.52
CA GLU A 191 -11.34 -22.14 -12.76
C GLU A 191 -12.23 -23.29 -13.26
N ASN A 192 -12.60 -24.20 -12.35
CA ASN A 192 -13.45 -25.31 -12.67
C ASN A 192 -14.94 -25.07 -12.36
N ASN A 193 -15.29 -23.85 -11.93
CA ASN A 193 -16.63 -23.44 -11.53
C ASN A 193 -17.28 -24.40 -10.53
N THR A 194 -16.53 -24.86 -9.52
CA THR A 194 -17.03 -25.83 -8.55
C THR A 194 -16.94 -25.29 -7.13
N SER A 195 -18.05 -25.37 -6.41
CA SER A 195 -18.12 -25.18 -4.96
C SER A 195 -18.06 -26.54 -4.29
N TYR A 196 -17.04 -26.71 -3.48
CA TYR A 196 -16.84 -27.90 -2.66
C TYR A 196 -17.25 -27.57 -1.24
N GLN A 197 -18.01 -28.46 -0.61
CA GLN A 197 -18.31 -28.35 0.80
C GLN A 197 -17.85 -29.61 1.53
N PHE A 198 -17.04 -29.42 2.55
CA PHE A 198 -16.53 -30.43 3.45
C PHE A 198 -17.36 -30.38 4.72
N ILE A 199 -17.91 -31.53 5.15
CA ILE A 199 -18.84 -31.61 6.28
C ILE A 199 -18.33 -32.67 7.23
N LEU A 200 -18.24 -32.32 8.51
CA LEU A 200 -17.90 -33.24 9.58
C LEU A 200 -19.14 -34.02 10.04
N GLU A 201 -19.11 -35.35 9.96
CA GLU A 201 -20.12 -36.27 10.48
C GLU A 201 -19.75 -36.73 11.90
N ASP A 202 -19.83 -35.81 12.87
CA ASP A 202 -19.53 -36.13 14.26
C ASP A 202 -20.63 -37.05 14.85
N LYS A 203 -20.29 -38.31 15.08
CA LYS A 203 -21.21 -39.33 15.66
C LYS A 203 -21.65 -38.98 17.08
N THR A 204 -20.90 -38.11 17.76
CA THR A 204 -21.25 -37.69 19.13
C THR A 204 -22.16 -36.45 19.14
N ALA A 205 -22.36 -35.82 17.99
CA ALA A 205 -23.17 -34.62 17.86
C ALA A 205 -24.67 -34.96 17.90
N PRO A 206 -25.49 -34.15 18.58
CA PRO A 206 -26.94 -34.34 18.64
C PRO A 206 -27.63 -34.36 17.28
N ASN A 207 -27.05 -33.72 16.29
CA ASN A 207 -27.58 -33.57 14.94
C ASN A 207 -27.05 -34.61 13.95
N TYR A 208 -26.35 -35.66 14.41
CA TYR A 208 -25.78 -36.69 13.54
C TYR A 208 -26.81 -37.29 12.56
N ASN A 209 -27.98 -37.67 13.06
CA ASN A 209 -29.04 -38.21 12.20
C ASN A 209 -29.51 -37.21 11.13
N MET A 210 -29.60 -35.96 11.49
CA MET A 210 -29.96 -34.88 10.55
C MET A 210 -28.89 -34.73 9.45
N ILE A 211 -27.61 -34.85 9.79
CA ILE A 211 -26.50 -34.88 8.82
C ILE A 211 -26.65 -36.07 7.87
N GLN A 212 -26.98 -37.25 8.38
CA GLN A 212 -27.17 -38.45 7.56
C GLN A 212 -28.36 -38.35 6.59
N GLU A 213 -29.46 -37.75 7.04
CA GLU A 213 -30.61 -37.44 6.18
C GLU A 213 -30.23 -36.41 5.11
N TYR A 214 -29.54 -35.37 5.51
CA TYR A 214 -29.06 -34.34 4.58
C TYR A 214 -28.08 -34.90 3.55
N LYS A 215 -27.15 -35.77 3.94
CA LYS A 215 -26.23 -36.46 3.04
C LYS A 215 -26.96 -37.25 1.93
N LYS A 216 -28.00 -37.98 2.28
CA LYS A 216 -28.85 -38.71 1.31
C LYS A 216 -29.58 -37.74 0.39
N TYR A 217 -30.13 -36.68 0.94
CA TYR A 217 -30.87 -35.68 0.22
C TYR A 217 -29.98 -34.89 -0.77
N ILE A 218 -28.85 -34.34 -0.33
CA ILE A 218 -28.04 -33.47 -1.17
C ILE A 218 -27.29 -34.22 -2.28
N ASN A 219 -27.01 -35.50 -2.09
CA ASN A 219 -26.44 -36.40 -3.11
C ASN A 219 -27.47 -36.79 -4.19
N SER A 220 -28.74 -36.45 -4.00
CA SER A 220 -29.77 -36.68 -5.03
C SER A 220 -29.79 -35.52 -6.02
N GLN A 221 -30.19 -35.77 -7.27
CA GLN A 221 -30.36 -34.75 -8.29
C GLN A 221 -31.36 -33.66 -7.86
N ASN A 222 -32.39 -34.02 -7.12
CA ASN A 222 -33.38 -33.09 -6.60
C ASN A 222 -32.76 -32.13 -5.57
N GLY A 223 -31.93 -32.66 -4.66
CA GLY A 223 -31.25 -31.82 -3.66
C GLY A 223 -30.31 -30.78 -4.28
N ILE A 224 -29.52 -31.19 -5.27
CA ILE A 224 -28.63 -30.24 -6.00
C ILE A 224 -29.45 -29.23 -6.79
N ASN A 225 -30.54 -29.62 -7.43
CA ASN A 225 -31.38 -28.68 -8.19
C ASN A 225 -32.06 -27.67 -7.26
N GLU A 226 -32.54 -28.10 -6.11
CA GLU A 226 -33.14 -27.21 -5.12
C GLU A 226 -32.11 -26.23 -4.57
N LEU A 227 -30.89 -26.69 -4.25
CA LEU A 227 -29.78 -25.80 -3.86
C LEU A 227 -29.48 -24.75 -4.95
N LYS A 228 -29.35 -25.15 -6.19
CA LYS A 228 -29.13 -24.23 -7.32
C LYS A 228 -30.23 -23.18 -7.45
N GLN A 229 -31.48 -23.60 -7.35
CA GLN A 229 -32.62 -22.69 -7.40
C GLN A 229 -32.62 -21.73 -6.20
N PHE A 230 -32.37 -22.27 -5.02
CA PHE A 230 -32.28 -21.49 -3.78
C PHE A 230 -31.19 -20.41 -3.88
N ILE A 231 -29.98 -20.79 -4.26
CA ILE A 231 -28.84 -19.84 -4.42
C ILE A 231 -29.17 -18.80 -5.48
N THR A 232 -29.73 -19.22 -6.64
CA THR A 232 -30.13 -18.31 -7.69
C THR A 232 -31.12 -17.25 -7.18
N ASN A 233 -32.08 -17.66 -6.37
CA ASN A 233 -33.06 -16.73 -5.77
C ASN A 233 -32.41 -15.80 -4.74
N THR A 234 -31.53 -16.34 -3.88
CA THR A 234 -30.83 -15.59 -2.84
C THR A 234 -29.91 -14.53 -3.39
N VAL A 235 -29.19 -14.78 -4.50
CA VAL A 235 -28.36 -13.78 -5.19
C VAL A 235 -29.18 -12.72 -5.93
N GLY A 236 -30.50 -12.87 -6.04
CA GLY A 236 -31.41 -11.92 -6.64
C GLY A 236 -31.90 -12.30 -8.06
N GLY A 237 -32.01 -13.60 -8.32
CA GLY A 237 -32.58 -14.16 -9.54
C GLY A 237 -31.59 -14.46 -10.65
N TYR A 238 -32.05 -15.13 -11.70
CA TYR A 238 -31.25 -15.67 -12.79
C TYR A 238 -30.33 -14.62 -13.47
N LYS A 239 -30.84 -13.42 -13.74
CA LYS A 239 -30.05 -12.36 -14.38
C LYS A 239 -28.80 -11.99 -13.58
N LYS A 240 -28.92 -11.97 -12.27
CA LYS A 240 -27.79 -11.64 -11.38
C LYS A 240 -26.88 -12.85 -11.17
N ALA A 241 -27.43 -14.05 -11.04
CA ALA A 241 -26.66 -15.29 -11.01
C ALA A 241 -25.80 -15.46 -12.26
N ASN A 242 -26.34 -15.22 -13.43
CA ASN A 242 -25.58 -15.25 -14.69
C ASN A 242 -24.50 -14.16 -14.75
N LYS A 243 -24.80 -12.94 -14.29
CA LYS A 243 -23.83 -11.84 -14.26
C LYS A 243 -22.57 -12.19 -13.45
N TYR A 244 -22.72 -12.92 -12.36
CA TYR A 244 -21.63 -13.32 -11.48
C TYR A 244 -21.15 -14.76 -11.71
N GLU A 245 -21.66 -15.40 -12.80
CA GLU A 245 -21.35 -16.78 -13.18
C GLU A 245 -21.73 -17.85 -12.11
N ILE A 246 -22.70 -17.52 -11.26
CA ILE A 246 -23.20 -18.42 -10.21
C ILE A 246 -24.05 -19.55 -10.79
N ASP A 247 -24.75 -19.29 -11.88
CA ASP A 247 -25.54 -20.27 -12.64
C ASP A 247 -24.70 -21.39 -13.25
N LYS A 248 -23.41 -21.16 -13.48
CA LYS A 248 -22.46 -22.16 -13.99
C LYS A 248 -21.88 -23.07 -12.91
N LEU A 249 -22.08 -22.74 -11.62
CA LEU A 249 -21.47 -23.48 -10.55
C LEU A 249 -21.98 -24.92 -10.46
N GLN A 250 -21.04 -25.81 -10.23
CA GLN A 250 -21.27 -27.19 -9.79
C GLN A 250 -21.07 -27.26 -8.29
N TYR A 251 -21.77 -28.17 -7.63
CA TYR A 251 -21.68 -28.33 -6.19
C TYR A 251 -21.28 -29.76 -5.85
N LYS A 252 -20.28 -29.94 -5.00
CA LYS A 252 -19.79 -31.22 -4.51
C LYS A 252 -19.75 -31.22 -2.99
N PHE A 253 -20.37 -32.19 -2.39
CA PHE A 253 -20.44 -32.37 -0.93
C PHE A 253 -19.61 -33.57 -0.52
N LEU A 254 -18.68 -33.37 0.39
CA LEU A 254 -17.72 -34.33 0.90
C LEU A 254 -17.98 -34.49 2.40
N PHE A 255 -18.18 -35.74 2.86
CA PHE A 255 -18.57 -36.03 4.23
C PHE A 255 -17.49 -36.85 4.92
N TYR A 256 -17.09 -36.44 6.12
CA TYR A 256 -15.97 -37.05 6.86
C TYR A 256 -16.38 -37.38 8.29
N GLU A 257 -15.98 -38.55 8.76
CA GLU A 257 -16.12 -38.97 10.16
C GLU A 257 -14.94 -38.48 11.03
N ASP A 258 -13.83 -38.14 10.41
CA ASP A 258 -12.60 -37.63 11.05
C ASP A 258 -12.32 -36.20 10.61
N GLU A 259 -12.18 -35.29 11.57
CA GLU A 259 -11.96 -33.86 11.32
C GLU A 259 -10.58 -33.60 10.71
N ALA A 260 -9.55 -34.33 11.19
CA ALA A 260 -8.20 -34.15 10.66
C ALA A 260 -8.12 -34.56 9.18
N ALA A 261 -8.78 -35.70 8.84
CA ALA A 261 -8.90 -36.15 7.46
C ALA A 261 -9.66 -35.12 6.59
N MET A 262 -10.74 -34.52 7.11
CA MET A 262 -11.49 -33.49 6.42
C MET A 262 -10.62 -32.27 6.08
N ILE A 263 -9.89 -31.77 7.07
CA ILE A 263 -9.00 -30.58 6.88
C ILE A 263 -7.83 -30.94 5.95
N TYR A 264 -7.26 -32.14 6.08
CA TYR A 264 -6.17 -32.60 5.23
C TYR A 264 -6.60 -32.68 3.76
N ASP A 265 -7.75 -33.26 3.49
CA ASP A 265 -8.30 -33.43 2.13
C ASP A 265 -8.66 -32.07 1.49
N LEU A 266 -9.08 -31.08 2.27
CA LEU A 266 -9.22 -29.69 1.78
C LEU A 266 -7.90 -29.21 1.20
N PHE A 267 -6.79 -29.33 1.93
CA PHE A 267 -5.49 -28.87 1.46
C PHE A 267 -4.95 -29.71 0.30
N GLN A 268 -5.23 -31.00 0.27
CA GLN A 268 -4.91 -31.87 -0.87
C GLN A 268 -5.65 -31.41 -2.13
N LEU A 269 -6.95 -31.15 -2.03
CA LEU A 269 -7.74 -30.62 -3.13
C LEU A 269 -7.21 -29.26 -3.60
N MET A 270 -6.80 -28.40 -2.69
CA MET A 270 -6.18 -27.10 -3.04
C MET A 270 -4.86 -27.29 -3.79
N ARG A 271 -4.03 -28.28 -3.42
CA ARG A 271 -2.79 -28.61 -4.14
C ARG A 271 -3.07 -29.15 -5.55
N GLU A 272 -4.08 -30.01 -5.68
CA GLU A 272 -4.50 -30.59 -6.97
C GLU A 272 -5.03 -29.50 -7.92
N LEU A 273 -5.94 -28.64 -7.46
CA LEU A 273 -6.55 -27.59 -8.25
C LEU A 273 -5.59 -26.41 -8.44
N SER A 274 -4.68 -26.20 -7.50
CA SER A 274 -3.62 -25.22 -7.55
C SER A 274 -4.07 -23.83 -8.05
N PRO A 275 -5.07 -23.17 -7.40
CA PRO A 275 -5.46 -21.83 -7.77
C PRO A 275 -4.27 -20.87 -7.65
N ASP A 276 -4.26 -19.79 -8.44
CA ASP A 276 -3.19 -18.79 -8.32
C ASP A 276 -3.33 -18.00 -7.03
N ILE A 277 -4.58 -17.67 -6.66
CA ILE A 277 -4.90 -16.88 -5.48
C ILE A 277 -6.03 -17.54 -4.69
N LEU A 278 -5.84 -17.69 -3.38
CA LEU A 278 -6.88 -18.01 -2.42
C LEU A 278 -7.30 -16.74 -1.67
N LEU A 279 -8.60 -16.50 -1.64
CA LEU A 279 -9.23 -15.40 -0.96
C LEU A 279 -10.00 -15.88 0.26
N ILE A 280 -9.78 -15.24 1.39
CA ILE A 280 -10.48 -15.47 2.64
C ILE A 280 -10.97 -14.13 3.17
N TRP A 281 -12.23 -14.05 3.60
CA TRP A 281 -12.77 -12.85 4.21
C TRP A 281 -12.43 -12.82 5.70
N ASN A 282 -11.52 -11.93 6.11
CA ASN A 282 -10.94 -11.90 7.46
C ASN A 282 -10.04 -13.11 7.76
N MET A 283 -9.06 -13.32 6.92
CA MET A 283 -8.11 -14.44 7.00
C MET A 283 -7.44 -14.60 8.37
N ALA A 284 -7.28 -13.50 9.12
CA ALA A 284 -6.73 -13.54 10.47
C ALA A 284 -7.54 -14.44 11.40
N PHE A 285 -8.86 -14.56 11.18
CA PHE A 285 -9.70 -15.48 11.94
C PHE A 285 -9.57 -16.92 11.40
N ASP A 286 -9.94 -17.14 10.13
CA ASP A 286 -10.06 -18.51 9.57
C ASP A 286 -8.73 -19.26 9.58
N LEU A 287 -7.64 -18.62 9.14
CA LEU A 287 -6.33 -19.28 9.12
C LEU A 287 -5.79 -19.55 10.52
N SER A 288 -5.98 -18.61 11.45
CA SER A 288 -5.60 -18.86 12.85
C SER A 288 -6.36 -20.04 13.42
N TYR A 289 -7.67 -20.05 13.20
CA TYR A 289 -8.53 -21.11 13.70
C TYR A 289 -8.16 -22.48 13.14
N ILE A 290 -7.97 -22.61 11.83
CA ILE A 290 -7.55 -23.85 11.17
C ILE A 290 -6.20 -24.33 11.75
N ARG A 291 -5.21 -23.42 11.84
CA ARG A 291 -3.88 -23.75 12.37
C ARG A 291 -3.95 -24.28 13.80
N ASP A 292 -4.62 -23.49 14.68
CA ASP A 292 -4.71 -23.82 16.10
C ASP A 292 -5.54 -25.08 16.32
N ARG A 293 -6.53 -25.36 15.42
CA ARG A 293 -7.31 -26.58 15.46
C ARG A 293 -6.49 -27.80 15.09
N ILE A 294 -5.71 -27.76 14.02
CA ILE A 294 -4.81 -28.85 13.62
C ILE A 294 -3.82 -29.18 14.75
N ASP A 295 -3.26 -28.15 15.39
CA ASP A 295 -2.35 -28.34 16.55
C ASP A 295 -3.07 -29.04 17.73
N LYS A 296 -4.30 -28.63 18.07
CA LYS A 296 -5.12 -29.30 19.10
C LYS A 296 -5.51 -30.71 18.75
N LEU A 297 -5.61 -31.06 17.47
CA LEU A 297 -5.82 -32.40 17.01
C LEU A 297 -4.55 -33.28 17.11
N GLY A 298 -3.41 -32.66 17.49
CA GLY A 298 -2.14 -33.37 17.70
C GLY A 298 -1.27 -33.48 16.44
N TYR A 299 -1.53 -32.67 15.41
CA TYR A 299 -0.77 -32.64 14.17
C TYR A 299 0.02 -31.33 14.02
N ASN A 300 1.10 -31.37 13.23
CA ASN A 300 1.79 -30.13 12.86
C ASN A 300 0.99 -29.40 11.75
N PRO A 301 0.52 -28.17 11.99
CA PRO A 301 -0.27 -27.43 11.02
C PRO A 301 0.42 -27.23 9.66
N LEU A 302 1.74 -27.15 9.65
CA LEU A 302 2.51 -26.91 8.41
C LEU A 302 2.48 -28.12 7.47
N ASP A 303 2.31 -29.34 7.99
CA ASP A 303 2.20 -30.56 7.17
C ASP A 303 0.87 -30.61 6.39
N PHE A 304 -0.13 -29.86 6.86
CA PHE A 304 -1.42 -29.73 6.19
C PHE A 304 -1.41 -28.55 5.19
N ILE A 305 -0.95 -27.39 5.65
CA ILE A 305 -1.11 -26.10 4.94
C ILE A 305 -0.07 -25.92 3.82
N CYS A 306 1.17 -26.39 4.03
CA CYS A 306 2.25 -26.22 3.07
C CYS A 306 2.27 -27.35 2.03
N ASP A 307 2.84 -27.08 0.87
CA ASP A 307 3.09 -28.09 -0.16
C ASP A 307 4.38 -28.85 0.16
N ASP A 308 4.34 -30.18 0.10
CA ASP A 308 5.47 -31.05 0.45
C ASP A 308 6.72 -30.81 -0.43
N SER A 309 6.53 -30.28 -1.63
CA SER A 309 7.63 -29.98 -2.54
C SER A 309 8.36 -28.68 -2.21
N ILE A 310 7.80 -27.82 -1.33
CA ILE A 310 8.34 -26.50 -0.98
C ILE A 310 8.75 -26.50 0.50
N PRO A 311 9.98 -26.07 0.84
CA PRO A 311 10.42 -26.05 2.23
C PRO A 311 9.50 -25.22 3.12
N VAL A 312 9.02 -25.79 4.21
CA VAL A 312 8.07 -25.17 5.16
C VAL A 312 8.59 -23.88 5.80
N LYS A 313 9.89 -23.68 5.83
CA LYS A 313 10.55 -22.49 6.38
C LYS A 313 10.13 -21.16 5.74
N PHE A 314 9.50 -21.17 4.58
CA PHE A 314 8.97 -19.97 3.94
C PHE A 314 7.55 -19.63 4.40
N PHE A 315 6.93 -20.46 5.23
CA PHE A 315 5.68 -20.12 5.87
C PHE A 315 5.86 -18.99 6.86
N ARG A 316 5.11 -17.92 6.69
CA ARG A 316 5.05 -16.78 7.62
C ARG A 316 3.62 -16.29 7.70
N PHE A 317 3.15 -16.12 8.90
CA PHE A 317 1.84 -15.55 9.17
C PHE A 317 1.97 -14.48 10.25
N TYR A 318 1.45 -13.32 9.98
CA TYR A 318 1.48 -12.17 10.88
C TYR A 318 0.12 -11.48 10.90
N VAL A 319 -0.39 -11.26 12.11
CA VAL A 319 -1.61 -10.50 12.38
C VAL A 319 -1.22 -9.17 13.05
N ASP A 320 -1.72 -8.07 12.53
CA ASP A 320 -1.42 -6.73 13.04
C ASP A 320 -2.37 -6.34 14.18
N GLU A 321 -2.00 -6.71 15.39
CA GLU A 321 -2.78 -6.41 16.60
C GLU A 321 -2.87 -4.90 16.91
N ARG A 322 -1.94 -4.09 16.42
CA ARG A 322 -1.89 -2.65 16.68
C ARG A 322 -2.99 -1.89 15.94
N ASN A 323 -3.32 -2.34 14.73
CA ASN A 323 -4.34 -1.72 13.87
C ASN A 323 -5.62 -2.58 13.82
N LYS A 324 -5.96 -3.29 14.90
CA LYS A 324 -7.05 -4.27 14.93
C LYS A 324 -8.39 -3.74 14.41
N ASN A 325 -8.69 -2.47 14.71
CA ASN A 325 -9.98 -1.84 14.36
C ASN A 325 -9.93 -1.02 13.06
N GLU A 326 -8.75 -0.86 12.47
CA GLU A 326 -8.57 -0.06 11.25
C GLU A 326 -8.20 -0.95 10.06
N PHE A 327 -9.17 -1.65 9.49
CA PHE A 327 -8.95 -2.64 8.44
C PHE A 327 -8.17 -2.11 7.23
N ALA A 328 -8.33 -0.83 6.88
CA ALA A 328 -7.59 -0.20 5.79
C ALA A 328 -6.09 -0.01 6.07
N GLU A 329 -5.68 -0.04 7.34
CA GLU A 329 -4.29 0.14 7.81
C GLU A 329 -3.64 -1.16 8.27
N ARG A 330 -4.42 -2.24 8.40
CA ARG A 330 -3.90 -3.52 8.88
C ARG A 330 -2.76 -4.02 8.00
N GLY A 331 -1.71 -4.44 8.66
CA GLY A 331 -0.52 -4.99 8.03
C GLY A 331 -0.47 -6.52 8.01
N ASP A 332 -1.62 -7.19 8.16
CA ASP A 332 -1.69 -8.64 8.13
C ASP A 332 -1.12 -9.18 6.83
N PHE A 333 -0.35 -10.23 6.94
CA PHE A 333 0.10 -10.93 5.75
C PHE A 333 0.32 -12.41 6.03
N VAL A 334 0.18 -13.20 5.00
CA VAL A 334 0.59 -14.60 4.99
C VAL A 334 1.46 -14.89 3.77
N SER A 335 2.50 -15.66 3.98
CA SER A 335 3.26 -16.31 2.92
C SER A 335 3.24 -17.80 3.21
N VAL A 336 2.60 -18.56 2.35
CA VAL A 336 2.49 -20.02 2.49
C VAL A 336 3.54 -20.65 1.58
N SER A 337 4.19 -21.72 2.06
CA SER A 337 5.05 -22.58 1.23
C SER A 337 4.16 -23.41 0.30
N SER A 338 3.56 -22.79 -0.67
CA SER A 338 2.63 -23.41 -1.64
C SER A 338 2.68 -22.74 -3.00
N TYR A 339 2.04 -23.35 -4.00
CA TYR A 339 1.86 -22.77 -5.33
C TYR A 339 0.68 -21.79 -5.41
N THR A 340 -0.02 -21.56 -4.30
CA THR A 340 -1.15 -20.65 -4.18
C THR A 340 -0.77 -19.46 -3.31
N VAL A 341 -1.06 -18.26 -3.75
CA VAL A 341 -0.90 -17.04 -2.95
C VAL A 341 -2.18 -16.79 -2.17
N TRP A 342 -2.06 -16.53 -0.88
CA TRP A 342 -3.20 -16.29 0.00
C TRP A 342 -3.35 -14.80 0.29
N LEU A 343 -4.56 -14.29 0.21
CA LEU A 343 -4.88 -12.88 0.44
C LEU A 343 -6.12 -12.73 1.32
N ASP A 344 -6.05 -11.81 2.26
CA ASP A 344 -7.22 -11.35 3.00
C ASP A 344 -8.06 -10.42 2.10
N GLN A 345 -9.24 -10.89 1.69
CA GLN A 345 -10.12 -10.15 0.79
C GLN A 345 -10.70 -8.89 1.45
N MET A 346 -11.01 -8.95 2.75
CA MET A 346 -11.55 -7.81 3.50
C MET A 346 -10.52 -6.67 3.57
N ILE A 347 -9.26 -6.98 3.86
CA ILE A 347 -8.18 -5.98 3.90
C ILE A 347 -7.95 -5.37 2.52
N GLN A 348 -7.95 -6.18 1.45
CA GLN A 348 -7.83 -5.66 0.08
C GLN A 348 -8.99 -4.71 -0.26
N PHE A 349 -10.21 -5.08 0.12
CA PHE A 349 -11.40 -4.25 -0.06
C PHE A 349 -11.28 -2.92 0.71
N ALA A 350 -10.95 -2.97 2.00
CA ALA A 350 -10.85 -1.81 2.87
C ALA A 350 -9.76 -0.84 2.42
N SER A 351 -8.55 -1.34 2.14
CA SER A 351 -7.40 -0.51 1.76
C SER A 351 -7.62 0.27 0.46
N ARG A 352 -8.34 -0.30 -0.50
CA ARG A 352 -8.69 0.41 -1.74
C ARG A 352 -9.68 1.56 -1.55
N ARG A 353 -10.43 1.56 -0.46
CA ARG A 353 -11.50 2.54 -0.18
C ARG A 353 -11.18 3.50 0.94
N LYS A 354 -9.95 3.48 1.43
CA LYS A 354 -9.47 4.33 2.52
C LYS A 354 -9.82 5.82 2.38
N GLY A 355 -9.86 6.36 1.18
CA GLY A 355 -10.16 7.77 0.91
C GLY A 355 -11.61 8.07 0.53
N ARG A 356 -12.52 7.08 0.53
CA ARG A 356 -13.90 7.25 0.02
C ARG A 356 -14.99 7.38 1.08
N GLY A 357 -14.61 7.57 2.33
CA GLY A 357 -15.52 7.58 3.47
C GLY A 357 -15.42 6.29 4.30
N GLN A 358 -15.96 6.33 5.50
CA GLN A 358 -15.94 5.17 6.39
C GLN A 358 -17.13 4.28 6.10
N TYR A 359 -16.87 3.02 5.81
CA TYR A 359 -17.89 1.98 5.86
C TYR A 359 -18.29 1.76 7.33
N VAL A 360 -19.59 1.66 7.58
CA VAL A 360 -20.12 1.42 8.93
C VAL A 360 -19.73 0.02 9.43
N SER A 361 -19.56 -0.92 8.50
CA SER A 361 -19.24 -2.30 8.80
C SER A 361 -18.40 -2.92 7.66
N PHE A 362 -17.49 -3.82 8.02
CA PHE A 362 -16.75 -4.66 7.07
C PHE A 362 -17.18 -6.14 7.14
N LYS A 363 -18.32 -6.42 7.76
CA LYS A 363 -18.90 -7.77 7.74
C LYS A 363 -19.25 -8.16 6.31
N LEU A 364 -19.02 -9.42 5.98
CA LEU A 364 -19.25 -9.96 4.63
C LEU A 364 -20.67 -9.71 4.11
N ASP A 365 -21.69 -9.84 4.98
CA ASP A 365 -23.09 -9.58 4.61
C ASP A 365 -23.35 -8.11 4.22
N ASP A 366 -22.83 -7.18 5.03
CA ASP A 366 -23.03 -5.74 4.80
C ASP A 366 -22.35 -5.29 3.50
N ILE A 367 -21.11 -5.71 3.30
CA ILE A 367 -20.36 -5.39 2.07
C ILE A 367 -20.97 -6.11 0.85
N GLY A 368 -21.37 -7.37 0.99
CA GLY A 368 -22.07 -8.11 -0.06
C GLY A 368 -23.33 -7.42 -0.52
N LYS A 369 -24.14 -6.96 0.43
CA LYS A 369 -25.36 -6.18 0.16
C LYS A 369 -25.06 -4.87 -0.54
N GLU A 370 -24.14 -4.09 0.01
CA GLU A 370 -23.84 -2.73 -0.48
C GLU A 370 -23.21 -2.75 -1.86
N ILE A 371 -22.23 -3.64 -2.08
CA ILE A 371 -21.41 -3.65 -3.30
C ILE A 371 -22.02 -4.50 -4.42
N ALA A 372 -22.35 -5.74 -4.10
CA ALA A 372 -22.87 -6.72 -5.06
C ALA A 372 -24.40 -6.81 -5.07
N GLY A 373 -25.04 -6.28 -4.04
CA GLY A 373 -26.47 -6.44 -3.78
C GLY A 373 -26.83 -7.89 -3.48
N VAL A 374 -25.89 -8.65 -2.94
CA VAL A 374 -26.05 -10.06 -2.55
C VAL A 374 -25.82 -10.13 -1.04
N ARG A 375 -26.67 -10.88 -0.35
CA ARG A 375 -26.55 -11.07 1.10
C ARG A 375 -26.19 -12.51 1.43
N LYS A 376 -25.67 -12.73 2.63
CA LYS A 376 -25.66 -14.04 3.25
C LYS A 376 -27.08 -14.60 3.34
N LEU A 377 -27.18 -15.89 3.56
CA LEU A 377 -28.48 -16.49 3.81
C LEU A 377 -29.06 -15.99 5.14
N ASP A 378 -30.31 -15.53 5.11
CA ASP A 378 -31.03 -15.13 6.31
C ASP A 378 -31.64 -16.36 7.00
N TYR A 379 -31.24 -16.60 8.24
CA TYR A 379 -31.71 -17.68 9.09
C TYR A 379 -32.46 -17.17 10.34
N SER A 380 -32.77 -15.89 10.41
CA SER A 380 -33.38 -15.24 11.57
C SER A 380 -34.74 -15.80 11.96
N ASN A 381 -35.44 -16.41 11.01
CA ASN A 381 -36.71 -17.13 11.25
C ASN A 381 -36.53 -18.50 11.94
N ILE A 382 -35.29 -19.01 12.05
CA ILE A 382 -34.94 -20.27 12.70
C ILE A 382 -34.31 -20.01 14.06
N THR A 383 -33.28 -19.18 14.09
CA THR A 383 -32.54 -18.80 15.29
C THR A 383 -31.81 -17.46 15.11
N THR A 384 -31.50 -16.81 16.22
CA THR A 384 -30.64 -15.61 16.24
C THR A 384 -29.16 -15.94 16.45
N ASP A 385 -28.84 -17.19 16.79
CA ASP A 385 -27.49 -17.67 17.05
C ASP A 385 -27.06 -18.67 15.98
N ILE A 386 -26.05 -18.31 15.18
CA ILE A 386 -25.50 -19.16 14.13
C ILE A 386 -24.99 -20.50 14.66
N MET A 387 -24.49 -20.55 15.88
CA MET A 387 -23.98 -21.77 16.50
C MET A 387 -25.05 -22.80 16.80
N GLN A 388 -26.31 -22.36 16.90
CA GLN A 388 -27.46 -23.27 17.09
C GLN A 388 -28.02 -23.75 15.74
N LEU A 389 -27.74 -23.07 14.65
CA LEU A 389 -28.32 -23.36 13.34
C LEU A 389 -28.06 -24.82 12.88
N PRO A 390 -26.85 -25.41 13.01
CA PRO A 390 -26.59 -26.79 12.58
C PRO A 390 -27.42 -27.83 13.35
N TYR A 391 -27.90 -27.48 14.55
CA TYR A 391 -28.72 -28.39 15.39
C TYR A 391 -30.23 -28.22 15.17
N LEU A 392 -30.64 -27.09 14.62
CA LEU A 392 -32.04 -26.78 14.32
C LEU A 392 -32.40 -27.07 12.86
N ASN A 393 -31.49 -26.77 11.95
CA ASN A 393 -31.69 -27.02 10.51
C ASN A 393 -30.34 -27.13 9.77
N PHE A 394 -29.83 -28.34 9.68
CA PHE A 394 -28.52 -28.62 9.06
C PHE A 394 -28.48 -28.26 7.55
N LYS A 395 -29.61 -28.45 6.84
CA LYS A 395 -29.72 -28.05 5.42
C LYS A 395 -29.45 -26.55 5.24
N ILE A 396 -30.11 -25.72 6.02
CA ILE A 396 -29.92 -24.26 5.95
C ILE A 396 -28.53 -23.86 6.40
N PHE A 397 -27.98 -24.49 7.44
CA PHE A 397 -26.59 -24.28 7.87
C PHE A 397 -25.57 -24.59 6.76
N SER A 398 -25.70 -25.75 6.13
CA SER A 398 -24.83 -26.14 5.01
C SER A 398 -24.91 -25.14 3.86
N TRP A 399 -26.13 -24.70 3.50
CA TRP A 399 -26.32 -23.71 2.43
C TRP A 399 -25.83 -22.32 2.80
N TYR A 400 -25.87 -21.95 4.08
CA TYR A 400 -25.30 -20.71 4.60
C TYR A 400 -23.79 -20.66 4.35
N ASN A 401 -23.04 -21.69 4.74
CA ASN A 401 -21.59 -21.75 4.51
C ASN A 401 -21.23 -21.73 3.01
N VAL A 402 -22.00 -22.36 2.14
CA VAL A 402 -21.82 -22.27 0.67
C VAL A 402 -22.06 -20.81 0.20
N MET A 403 -23.06 -20.13 0.74
CA MET A 403 -23.35 -18.74 0.36
C MET A 403 -22.24 -17.79 0.71
N ASP A 404 -21.46 -18.02 1.77
CA ASP A 404 -20.38 -17.13 2.17
C ASP A 404 -19.29 -17.04 1.10
N THR A 405 -18.84 -18.14 0.54
CA THR A 405 -17.90 -18.12 -0.59
C THR A 405 -18.51 -17.55 -1.87
N ILE A 406 -19.82 -17.72 -2.09
CA ILE A 406 -20.53 -17.09 -3.22
C ILE A 406 -20.59 -15.57 -3.07
N VAL A 407 -20.86 -15.05 -1.85
CA VAL A 407 -20.85 -13.61 -1.58
C VAL A 407 -19.45 -13.03 -1.82
N GLN A 408 -18.39 -13.71 -1.36
CA GLN A 408 -16.99 -13.35 -1.63
C GLN A 408 -16.73 -13.25 -3.14
N LYS A 409 -17.14 -14.26 -3.93
CA LYS A 409 -17.03 -14.27 -5.40
C LYS A 409 -17.77 -13.09 -6.03
N CYS A 410 -19.00 -12.80 -5.59
CA CYS A 410 -19.81 -11.70 -6.12
C CYS A 410 -19.17 -10.32 -5.82
N ILE A 411 -18.59 -10.14 -4.63
CA ILE A 411 -17.86 -8.93 -4.27
C ILE A 411 -16.66 -8.75 -5.22
N GLU A 412 -15.82 -9.78 -5.38
CA GLU A 412 -14.64 -9.73 -6.24
C GLU A 412 -15.01 -9.49 -7.71
N ALA A 413 -16.04 -10.18 -8.22
CA ALA A 413 -16.53 -10.00 -9.58
C ALA A 413 -17.03 -8.56 -9.84
N LYS A 414 -17.54 -7.89 -8.80
CA LYS A 414 -18.00 -6.49 -8.90
C LYS A 414 -16.87 -5.49 -8.72
N THR A 415 -15.94 -5.75 -7.82
CA THR A 415 -14.91 -4.78 -7.40
C THR A 415 -13.60 -4.93 -8.16
N GLN A 416 -13.28 -6.14 -8.59
CA GLN A 416 -11.98 -6.51 -9.18
C GLN A 416 -10.80 -6.06 -8.33
N ASP A 417 -10.94 -6.14 -7.00
CA ASP A 417 -9.93 -5.64 -6.06
C ASP A 417 -8.64 -6.42 -6.15
N VAL A 418 -8.73 -7.74 -6.26
CA VAL A 418 -7.56 -8.62 -6.37
C VAL A 418 -6.85 -8.42 -7.69
N GLU A 419 -7.58 -8.31 -8.79
CA GLU A 419 -7.01 -8.05 -10.11
C GLU A 419 -6.29 -6.69 -10.15
N TYR A 420 -6.88 -5.68 -9.53
CA TYR A 420 -6.25 -4.37 -9.39
C TYR A 420 -4.96 -4.42 -8.57
N VAL A 421 -4.96 -5.11 -7.41
CA VAL A 421 -3.79 -5.19 -6.53
C VAL A 421 -2.67 -6.01 -7.17
N THR A 422 -3.01 -7.12 -7.84
CA THR A 422 -2.04 -7.94 -8.57
C THR A 422 -1.43 -7.18 -9.75
N THR A 423 -2.24 -6.49 -10.54
CA THR A 423 -1.77 -5.62 -11.63
C THR A 423 -0.85 -4.52 -11.09
N LYS A 424 -1.21 -3.86 -9.99
CA LYS A 424 -0.33 -2.88 -9.34
C LYS A 424 1.00 -3.48 -8.87
N SER A 425 0.95 -4.66 -8.27
CA SER A 425 2.15 -5.40 -7.85
C SER A 425 3.11 -5.62 -9.02
N LEU A 426 2.60 -6.07 -10.16
CA LEU A 426 3.38 -6.36 -11.34
C LEU A 426 3.95 -5.09 -11.98
N ILE A 427 3.11 -4.10 -12.26
CA ILE A 427 3.53 -2.85 -12.93
C ILE A 427 4.59 -2.10 -12.12
N ASN A 428 4.46 -2.11 -10.79
CA ASN A 428 5.34 -1.34 -9.90
C ASN A 428 6.45 -2.18 -9.26
N ASN A 429 6.61 -3.44 -9.64
CA ASN A 429 7.62 -4.36 -9.07
C ASN A 429 7.53 -4.45 -7.53
N THR A 430 6.32 -4.42 -6.99
CA THR A 430 6.06 -4.43 -5.57
C THR A 430 5.51 -5.79 -5.15
N ARG A 431 6.02 -6.36 -4.06
CA ARG A 431 5.47 -7.60 -3.51
C ARG A 431 3.98 -7.46 -3.19
N LEU A 432 3.23 -8.51 -3.40
CA LEU A 432 1.77 -8.49 -3.33
C LEU A 432 1.26 -8.07 -1.93
N SER A 433 1.93 -8.52 -0.87
CA SER A 433 1.62 -8.16 0.52
C SER A 433 1.78 -6.66 0.84
N LYS A 434 2.45 -5.88 -0.01
CA LYS A 434 2.65 -4.42 0.14
C LYS A 434 2.03 -3.61 -1.00
N ALA A 435 1.44 -4.25 -2.00
CA ALA A 435 0.87 -3.56 -3.16
C ALA A 435 -0.33 -2.64 -2.82
N HIS A 436 -0.98 -2.86 -1.68
CA HIS A 436 -2.01 -1.96 -1.14
C HIS A 436 -1.44 -0.68 -0.53
N ARG A 437 -0.16 -0.66 -0.12
CA ARG A 437 0.49 0.50 0.51
C ARG A 437 0.97 1.50 -0.54
N GLN A 438 0.31 2.64 -0.58
CA GLN A 438 0.55 3.67 -1.61
C GLN A 438 1.99 4.17 -1.63
N SER A 439 2.60 4.44 -0.47
CA SER A 439 3.99 4.90 -0.38
C SER A 439 4.99 3.88 -0.95
N VAL A 440 4.77 2.58 -0.72
CA VAL A 440 5.68 1.53 -1.18
C VAL A 440 5.63 1.38 -2.70
N TYR A 441 4.43 1.23 -3.28
CA TYR A 441 4.34 1.02 -4.72
C TYR A 441 4.73 2.28 -5.52
N LEU A 442 4.48 3.48 -5.00
CA LEU A 442 4.94 4.72 -5.64
C LEU A 442 6.47 4.82 -5.61
N ALA A 443 7.10 4.54 -4.47
CA ALA A 443 8.56 4.53 -4.39
C ALA A 443 9.18 3.54 -5.40
N ASN A 444 8.64 2.32 -5.48
CA ASN A 444 9.11 1.32 -6.44
C ASN A 444 8.84 1.74 -7.90
N ARG A 445 7.71 2.40 -8.17
CA ARG A 445 7.40 2.96 -9.49
C ARG A 445 8.41 4.02 -9.90
N PHE A 446 8.72 4.98 -9.01
CA PHE A 446 9.71 6.00 -9.27
C PHE A 446 11.10 5.39 -9.50
N ARG A 447 11.52 4.43 -8.65
CA ARG A 447 12.79 3.71 -8.84
C ARG A 447 12.90 3.07 -10.23
N LYS A 448 11.83 2.42 -10.69
CA LYS A 448 11.75 1.83 -12.03
C LYS A 448 11.89 2.88 -13.13
N GLU A 449 11.08 3.94 -13.08
CA GLU A 449 11.06 4.99 -14.11
C GLU A 449 12.39 5.75 -14.18
N PHE A 450 13.00 6.07 -13.04
CA PHE A 450 14.28 6.75 -13.00
C PHE A 450 15.40 5.87 -13.51
N LYS A 451 15.45 4.61 -13.11
CA LYS A 451 16.47 3.67 -13.58
C LYS A 451 16.40 3.47 -15.11
N GLN A 452 15.21 3.41 -15.69
CA GLN A 452 15.03 3.35 -17.15
C GLN A 452 15.55 4.60 -17.87
N LYS A 453 15.67 5.72 -17.17
CA LYS A 453 16.22 6.97 -17.69
C LYS A 453 17.69 7.18 -17.35
N GLY A 454 18.37 6.18 -16.78
CA GLY A 454 19.77 6.25 -16.40
C GLY A 454 20.05 6.95 -15.06
N PHE A 455 19.05 7.06 -14.20
CA PHE A 455 19.19 7.65 -12.87
C PHE A 455 18.97 6.64 -11.75
N ILE A 456 19.75 6.75 -10.69
CA ILE A 456 19.59 5.96 -9.47
C ILE A 456 18.96 6.84 -8.40
N MET A 457 17.84 6.37 -7.82
CA MET A 457 17.20 7.06 -6.71
C MET A 457 18.01 6.93 -5.42
N GLY A 458 18.05 8.03 -4.67
CA GLY A 458 18.56 8.05 -3.30
C GLY A 458 17.71 7.19 -2.36
N ASN A 459 18.32 6.84 -1.25
CA ASN A 459 17.63 6.10 -0.19
C ASN A 459 16.58 6.99 0.48
N ASN A 460 15.56 6.36 1.03
CA ASN A 460 14.56 7.06 1.82
C ASN A 460 15.20 7.52 3.15
N VAL A 461 15.49 8.80 3.23
CA VAL A 461 16.02 9.40 4.46
C VAL A 461 14.93 9.38 5.51
N ASN A 462 15.14 8.64 6.60
CA ASN A 462 14.26 8.70 7.74
C ASN A 462 14.43 10.05 8.43
N ILE A 463 13.53 10.96 8.15
CA ILE A 463 13.49 12.36 8.66
C ILE A 463 13.24 12.40 10.19
N TRP A 464 13.28 11.26 10.89
CA TRP A 464 13.02 11.18 12.33
C TRP A 464 14.01 11.99 13.19
N ASN A 465 15.16 12.38 12.65
CA ASN A 465 16.18 13.17 13.33
C ASN A 465 16.38 14.59 12.76
N GLU A 466 15.75 14.91 11.65
CA GLU A 466 15.73 16.28 11.15
C GLU A 466 14.59 17.03 11.84
N LYS A 467 14.85 18.29 12.23
CA LYS A 467 13.79 19.21 12.67
C LYS A 467 12.68 19.14 11.63
N PRO A 468 11.40 19.11 12.04
CA PRO A 468 10.31 19.11 11.09
C PRO A 468 10.57 20.25 10.11
N THR A 469 10.70 19.89 8.84
CA THR A 469 10.74 20.85 7.74
C THR A 469 9.60 21.82 7.97
N GLU A 470 9.87 23.11 7.84
CA GLU A 470 8.86 24.15 7.95
C GLU A 470 7.61 23.69 7.19
N LYS A 471 6.50 23.63 7.89
CA LYS A 471 5.25 23.25 7.25
C LYS A 471 4.97 24.31 6.20
N TYR A 472 4.81 23.90 4.96
CA TYR A 472 4.29 24.80 3.95
C TYR A 472 3.00 25.41 4.48
N PRO A 473 2.86 26.74 4.45
CA PRO A 473 1.61 27.36 4.83
C PRO A 473 0.50 26.75 3.97
N GLY A 474 -0.55 26.28 4.63
CA GLY A 474 -1.69 25.69 3.94
C GLY A 474 -2.39 26.71 3.03
N ALA A 475 -3.33 26.22 2.22
CA ALA A 475 -4.18 27.10 1.44
C ALA A 475 -4.90 28.13 2.34
N MET A 476 -5.02 29.34 1.87
CA MET A 476 -5.83 30.36 2.54
C MET A 476 -7.30 29.91 2.51
N VAL A 477 -7.88 29.71 3.69
CA VAL A 477 -9.31 29.43 3.82
C VAL A 477 -9.98 30.75 4.14
N GLY A 478 -10.65 31.33 3.16
CA GLY A 478 -11.52 32.49 3.38
C GLY A 478 -12.82 32.06 4.07
N ASP A 479 -13.21 32.78 5.11
CA ASP A 479 -14.55 32.60 5.69
C ASP A 479 -15.55 33.40 4.85
N PRO A 480 -16.50 32.75 4.16
CA PRO A 480 -17.47 33.43 3.32
C PRO A 480 -18.35 34.43 4.11
N THR A 481 -18.48 34.26 5.41
CA THR A 481 -19.26 35.17 6.27
C THR A 481 -18.63 36.57 6.38
N HIS A 482 -17.31 36.68 6.15
CA HIS A 482 -16.59 37.93 6.24
C HIS A 482 -16.58 38.74 4.92
N ASN A 483 -16.81 38.06 3.79
CA ASN A 483 -16.71 38.66 2.47
C ASN A 483 -18.03 39.06 1.82
N SER A 484 -19.16 38.58 2.37
CA SER A 484 -20.45 38.75 1.69
C SER A 484 -21.15 40.05 1.93
N GLY A 485 -20.79 40.82 2.98
CA GLY A 485 -21.50 42.05 3.35
C GLY A 485 -22.98 41.85 3.74
N GLU A 486 -23.44 40.62 3.76
CA GLU A 486 -24.83 40.23 4.04
C GLU A 486 -25.14 40.31 5.54
N PRO A 487 -26.32 40.75 5.90
CA PRO A 487 -26.69 40.86 7.30
C PRO A 487 -26.84 39.47 7.93
N MET A 488 -26.08 39.23 9.00
CA MET A 488 -26.27 38.05 9.82
C MET A 488 -27.57 38.13 10.58
N ILE A 489 -28.33 37.05 10.62
CA ILE A 489 -29.54 36.93 11.47
C ILE A 489 -29.08 36.88 12.91
N LYS A 490 -29.42 37.89 13.70
CA LYS A 490 -29.18 37.90 15.15
C LYS A 490 -30.31 37.17 15.86
N LEU A 491 -29.98 36.11 16.55
CA LEU A 491 -30.91 35.38 17.37
C LEU A 491 -31.16 36.12 18.69
N PRO A 492 -32.31 35.88 19.35
CA PRO A 492 -32.59 36.45 20.69
C PRO A 492 -31.52 36.07 21.74
N THR A 493 -30.76 35.02 21.50
CA THR A 493 -29.65 34.54 22.33
C THR A 493 -28.37 35.37 22.19
N GLY A 494 -28.34 36.35 21.28
CA GLY A 494 -27.15 37.11 20.93
C GLY A 494 -26.24 36.43 19.91
N GLN A 495 -26.48 35.21 19.49
CA GLN A 495 -25.77 34.53 18.43
C GLN A 495 -26.18 35.07 17.08
N SER A 496 -25.18 35.16 16.16
CA SER A 496 -25.42 35.53 14.78
C SER A 496 -25.32 34.30 13.88
N ILE A 497 -26.29 34.14 13.00
CA ILE A 497 -26.33 33.04 12.03
C ILE A 497 -26.26 33.66 10.63
N PHE A 498 -25.39 33.13 9.80
CA PHE A 498 -25.33 33.43 8.38
C PHE A 498 -26.12 32.35 7.61
N VAL A 499 -27.02 32.80 6.75
CA VAL A 499 -27.81 31.92 5.89
C VAL A 499 -27.63 32.41 4.45
N ALA A 500 -27.10 31.58 3.60
CA ALA A 500 -26.99 31.84 2.19
C ALA A 500 -27.95 30.97 1.40
N ASP A 501 -28.73 31.60 0.49
CA ASP A 501 -29.57 30.91 -0.47
C ASP A 501 -28.82 30.71 -1.80
N ASN A 502 -29.16 29.65 -2.51
CA ASN A 502 -28.61 29.33 -3.82
C ASN A 502 -27.07 29.21 -3.85
N VAL A 503 -26.53 28.53 -2.84
CA VAL A 503 -25.08 28.28 -2.74
C VAL A 503 -24.67 27.26 -3.81
N ILE A 504 -23.65 27.61 -4.60
CA ILE A 504 -22.99 26.71 -5.54
C ILE A 504 -21.59 26.45 -5.03
N ASP A 505 -21.27 25.18 -4.82
CA ASP A 505 -19.94 24.74 -4.44
C ASP A 505 -19.17 24.28 -5.68
N TYR A 506 -18.02 24.90 -5.93
CA TYR A 506 -17.10 24.53 -7.00
C TYR A 506 -15.83 23.94 -6.39
N ASP A 507 -15.59 22.67 -6.63
CA ASP A 507 -14.35 22.03 -6.26
C ASP A 507 -13.48 21.72 -7.49
N TYR A 508 -12.21 22.10 -7.43
CA TYR A 508 -11.24 21.70 -8.45
C TYR A 508 -10.73 20.29 -8.16
N LYS A 509 -11.08 19.35 -9.02
CA LYS A 509 -10.57 17.98 -8.92
C LYS A 509 -9.04 17.98 -8.86
N SER A 510 -8.50 17.50 -7.74
CA SER A 510 -7.04 17.38 -7.54
C SER A 510 -6.28 18.69 -7.71
N LEU A 511 -6.76 19.79 -7.11
CA LEU A 511 -6.22 21.14 -7.27
C LEU A 511 -4.68 21.21 -7.10
N TYR A 512 -4.15 20.73 -5.98
CA TYR A 512 -2.70 20.74 -5.74
C TYR A 512 -1.88 19.94 -6.77
N PRO A 513 -2.23 18.68 -7.09
CA PRO A 513 -1.57 17.95 -8.17
C PRO A 513 -1.64 18.67 -9.52
N SER A 514 -2.79 19.27 -9.85
CA SER A 514 -2.97 19.98 -11.11
C SER A 514 -2.07 21.23 -11.20
N ILE A 515 -2.01 22.02 -10.15
CA ILE A 515 -1.12 23.18 -10.06
C ILE A 515 0.35 22.73 -10.13
N THR A 516 0.71 21.69 -9.42
CA THR A 516 2.08 21.14 -9.42
C THR A 516 2.52 20.71 -10.83
N ILE A 517 1.66 20.01 -11.55
CA ILE A 517 1.93 19.57 -12.92
C ILE A 517 1.97 20.74 -13.88
N GLU A 518 0.98 21.61 -13.82
CA GLU A 518 0.83 22.77 -14.71
C GLU A 518 2.04 23.72 -14.62
N ASN A 519 2.53 23.94 -13.40
CA ASN A 519 3.66 24.82 -13.15
C ASN A 519 5.00 24.09 -13.09
N ASN A 520 5.03 22.76 -13.38
CA ASN A 520 6.24 21.95 -13.33
C ASN A 520 7.00 22.06 -11.99
N MET A 521 6.23 22.06 -10.88
CA MET A 521 6.77 22.25 -9.53
C MET A 521 7.29 20.91 -8.97
N ALA A 522 8.59 20.69 -9.08
CA ALA A 522 9.25 19.52 -8.53
C ALA A 522 10.65 19.90 -8.02
N PRO A 523 11.22 19.16 -7.05
CA PRO A 523 12.56 19.47 -6.54
C PRO A 523 13.63 19.52 -7.63
N ASN A 524 13.51 18.68 -8.65
CA ASN A 524 14.43 18.63 -9.78
C ASN A 524 14.22 19.74 -10.82
N THR A 525 13.08 20.40 -10.78
CA THR A 525 12.78 21.55 -11.65
C THR A 525 12.99 22.87 -10.96
N GLN A 526 13.26 22.87 -9.65
CA GLN A 526 13.56 24.07 -8.89
C GLN A 526 14.86 24.71 -9.38
N ARG A 527 14.83 26.00 -9.70
CA ARG A 527 15.97 26.75 -10.24
C ARG A 527 16.50 27.83 -9.31
N GLY A 528 15.69 28.29 -8.39
CA GLY A 528 16.11 29.33 -7.47
C GLY A 528 15.09 29.60 -6.39
N LYS A 529 15.49 30.49 -5.49
CA LYS A 529 14.67 31.03 -4.41
C LYS A 529 14.76 32.51 -4.41
N LEU A 530 13.62 33.20 -4.35
CA LEU A 530 13.53 34.63 -4.14
C LEU A 530 13.36 34.86 -2.65
N TYR A 531 14.31 35.57 -2.06
CA TYR A 531 14.23 35.99 -0.68
C TYR A 531 13.80 37.44 -0.61
N ILE A 532 12.89 37.72 0.28
CA ILE A 532 12.44 39.03 0.59
C ILE A 532 13.10 39.44 1.89
N ASP A 533 13.90 40.49 1.87
CA ASP A 533 14.50 41.02 3.07
C ASP A 533 13.49 41.93 3.77
N THR A 534 12.94 41.45 4.85
CA THR A 534 11.92 42.11 5.65
C THR A 534 12.51 43.01 6.75
N GLN A 535 13.84 43.18 6.83
CA GLN A 535 14.46 44.03 7.84
C GLN A 535 14.14 45.52 7.67
N VAL A 536 13.51 45.91 6.56
CA VAL A 536 13.06 47.28 6.29
C VAL A 536 11.55 47.45 6.49
N HIS A 537 10.96 46.66 7.38
CA HIS A 537 9.56 46.82 7.73
C HIS A 537 9.36 48.18 8.43
N ASP A 538 8.51 48.98 7.88
CA ASP A 538 7.86 50.04 8.61
C ASP A 538 6.87 49.42 9.60
N LYS A 539 7.37 49.12 10.80
CA LYS A 539 6.64 48.48 11.86
C LYS A 539 5.35 49.24 12.23
N GLU A 540 5.39 50.60 12.08
CA GLU A 540 4.22 51.44 12.29
C GLU A 540 3.10 51.16 11.27
N HIS A 541 3.45 50.86 10.03
CA HIS A 541 2.45 50.57 9.00
C HIS A 541 1.76 49.22 9.23
N TRP A 542 2.52 48.25 9.74
CA TRP A 542 2.01 46.94 10.05
C TRP A 542 1.16 46.89 11.33
N ASP A 543 1.58 47.63 12.36
CA ASP A 543 0.83 47.81 13.59
C ASP A 543 -0.51 48.56 13.33
N MET A 544 -0.58 49.40 12.31
CA MET A 544 -1.81 50.07 11.86
C MET A 544 -2.80 49.09 11.24
N TYR A 545 -2.33 48.07 10.54
CA TYR A 545 -3.18 47.00 9.98
C TYR A 545 -3.64 45.97 11.00
N THR A 546 -2.96 45.84 12.13
CA THR A 546 -3.28 44.85 13.17
C THR A 546 -4.05 45.45 14.36
N SER A 547 -4.16 46.78 14.45
CA SER A 547 -4.80 47.45 15.60
C SER A 547 -6.31 47.66 15.48
N ASP A 548 -6.89 47.46 14.31
CA ASP A 548 -8.32 47.68 14.07
C ASP A 548 -9.09 46.35 14.03
N GLU A 549 -10.22 46.28 14.74
CA GLU A 549 -11.06 45.05 14.85
C GLU A 549 -11.55 44.57 13.47
N GLU A 550 -11.71 45.44 12.51
CA GLU A 550 -12.02 45.12 11.13
C GLU A 550 -10.84 44.46 10.39
N THR A 551 -9.62 44.90 10.67
CA THR A 551 -8.38 44.38 10.09
C THR A 551 -7.87 43.12 10.78
N ALA A 552 -8.22 42.88 12.04
CA ALA A 552 -7.98 41.58 12.70
C ALA A 552 -8.71 40.43 11.97
N LYS A 553 -9.78 40.74 11.25
CA LYS A 553 -10.48 39.79 10.36
C LYS A 553 -9.65 39.45 9.10
N TYR A 554 -8.78 40.31 8.67
CA TYR A 554 -7.81 40.07 7.59
C TYR A 554 -6.46 39.58 8.12
N SER A 555 -6.32 39.38 9.44
CA SER A 555 -5.05 39.03 10.08
C SER A 555 -4.47 37.71 9.54
N ARG A 556 -5.30 36.73 9.14
CA ARG A 556 -4.82 35.51 8.50
C ARG A 556 -4.20 35.75 7.12
N ALA A 557 -4.76 36.61 6.33
CA ALA A 557 -4.14 36.99 5.04
C ALA A 557 -2.89 37.84 5.29
N GLY A 558 -2.92 38.69 6.31
CA GLY A 558 -1.77 39.47 6.79
C GLY A 558 -0.67 38.55 7.34
N GLU A 559 -1.00 37.57 8.21
CA GLU A 559 -0.04 36.56 8.70
C GLU A 559 0.54 35.70 7.59
N MET A 560 -0.24 35.34 6.57
CA MET A 560 0.29 34.62 5.41
C MET A 560 1.21 35.49 4.58
N LEU A 561 0.88 36.76 4.34
CA LEU A 561 1.75 37.73 3.69
C LEU A 561 3.01 37.95 4.52
N GLU A 562 2.90 38.11 5.83
CA GLU A 562 4.02 38.24 6.74
C GLU A 562 4.91 37.00 6.73
N ASN A 563 4.32 35.80 6.77
CA ASN A 563 5.06 34.55 6.65
C ASN A 563 5.69 34.36 5.27
N MET A 564 5.06 34.85 4.21
CA MET A 564 5.67 34.91 2.88
C MET A 564 6.80 35.96 2.78
N MET A 565 6.73 36.98 3.58
CA MET A 565 7.64 38.14 3.51
C MET A 565 8.74 38.10 4.57
N SER A 566 8.50 37.50 5.76
CA SER A 566 9.40 37.48 6.92
C SER A 566 10.46 36.36 6.85
N GLY A 567 11.41 36.50 5.94
CA GLY A 567 12.49 35.52 5.75
C GLY A 567 12.08 34.28 4.99
N ASN A 568 10.83 34.24 4.55
CA ASN A 568 10.35 33.21 3.65
C ASN A 568 10.76 33.52 2.22
N HIS A 569 10.89 32.51 1.43
CA HIS A 569 11.33 32.59 0.06
C HIS A 569 10.23 32.04 -0.87
N ILE A 570 10.12 32.64 -2.04
CA ILE A 570 9.33 32.07 -3.12
C ILE A 570 10.24 31.14 -3.92
N GLU A 571 9.93 29.85 -3.90
CA GLU A 571 10.62 28.88 -4.73
C GLU A 571 10.01 28.88 -6.14
N PHE A 572 10.87 28.93 -7.15
CA PHE A 572 10.43 28.86 -8.52
C PHE A 572 11.06 27.69 -9.28
N CYS A 573 10.27 27.07 -10.11
CA CYS A 573 10.61 25.87 -10.87
C CYS A 573 10.97 26.17 -12.32
N HIS A 574 11.47 25.18 -13.03
CA HIS A 574 11.99 25.29 -14.40
C HIS A 574 11.05 26.02 -15.38
N ARG A 575 9.75 25.85 -15.25
CA ARG A 575 8.77 26.55 -16.10
C ARG A 575 8.79 28.06 -15.91
N TRP A 576 9.08 28.54 -14.72
CA TRP A 576 9.14 29.95 -14.38
C TRP A 576 10.47 30.63 -14.77
N LEU A 577 11.48 29.81 -15.06
CA LEU A 577 12.76 30.26 -15.60
C LEU A 577 12.81 30.42 -17.11
N ASN A 578 11.79 30.05 -17.79
CA ASN A 578 11.55 30.56 -19.11
C ASN A 578 11.47 32.10 -19.02
N LEU A 579 12.24 32.80 -19.85
CA LEU A 579 12.51 34.23 -19.72
C LEU A 579 11.29 35.17 -19.60
N GLY A 580 10.10 34.71 -20.05
CA GLY A 580 8.82 35.37 -19.85
C GLY A 580 8.30 35.29 -18.42
N ASN A 581 8.43 34.13 -17.80
CA ASN A 581 7.75 33.86 -16.53
C ASN A 581 8.43 34.50 -15.32
N ILE A 582 9.74 34.69 -15.32
CA ILE A 582 10.43 35.44 -14.25
C ILE A 582 9.96 36.88 -14.24
N LYS A 583 9.76 37.47 -15.41
CA LYS A 583 9.23 38.82 -15.50
C LYS A 583 7.84 38.92 -14.87
N GLU A 584 6.94 37.99 -15.19
CA GLU A 584 5.58 37.93 -14.64
C GLU A 584 5.62 37.81 -13.10
N VAL A 585 6.41 36.88 -12.57
CA VAL A 585 6.56 36.70 -11.12
C VAL A 585 7.08 37.95 -10.44
N LEU A 586 8.06 38.64 -11.04
CA LEU A 586 8.58 39.88 -10.49
C LEU A 586 7.56 41.04 -10.61
N ASP A 587 6.77 41.05 -11.69
CA ASP A 587 5.70 42.04 -11.87
C ASP A 587 4.60 41.82 -10.83
N ASP A 588 4.16 40.59 -10.62
CA ASP A 588 3.17 40.22 -9.61
C ASP A 588 3.66 40.54 -8.19
N MET A 589 4.92 40.27 -7.89
CA MET A 589 5.53 40.64 -6.61
C MET A 589 5.55 42.15 -6.42
N ILE A 590 5.94 42.92 -7.45
CA ILE A 590 5.96 44.37 -7.41
C ILE A 590 4.54 44.94 -7.18
N GLU A 591 3.54 44.41 -7.86
CA GLU A 591 2.16 44.80 -7.66
C GLU A 591 1.66 44.49 -6.26
N LEU A 592 1.97 43.27 -5.72
CA LEU A 592 1.65 42.91 -4.38
C LEU A 592 2.26 43.86 -3.35
N TYR A 593 3.53 44.23 -3.52
CA TYR A 593 4.21 45.18 -2.64
C TYR A 593 3.67 46.59 -2.75
N ARG A 594 3.32 47.01 -3.95
CA ARG A 594 2.67 48.33 -4.15
C ARG A 594 1.30 48.38 -3.46
N ALA A 595 0.53 47.29 -3.56
CA ALA A 595 -0.77 47.19 -2.92
C ALA A 595 -0.69 47.22 -1.39
N THR A 596 0.38 46.67 -0.82
CA THR A 596 0.60 46.60 0.65
C THR A 596 1.42 47.76 1.18
N SER A 597 1.86 48.72 0.32
CA SER A 597 2.72 49.86 0.70
C SER A 597 4.05 49.46 1.37
N ILE A 598 4.46 48.24 1.23
CA ILE A 598 5.71 47.71 1.80
C ILE A 598 6.84 47.86 0.77
N LYS A 599 8.00 48.29 1.22
CA LYS A 599 9.20 48.50 0.39
C LYS A 599 10.30 47.48 0.74
N PRO A 600 10.20 46.23 0.31
CA PRO A 600 11.19 45.24 0.68
C PRO A 600 12.43 45.33 -0.18
N ASN A 601 13.58 45.02 0.42
CA ASN A 601 14.75 44.62 -0.34
C ASN A 601 14.58 43.18 -0.77
N VAL A 602 14.71 42.91 -2.06
CA VAL A 602 14.63 41.58 -2.59
C VAL A 602 16.02 41.03 -2.87
N GLY A 603 16.33 39.90 -2.22
CA GLY A 603 17.49 39.11 -2.55
C GLY A 603 17.07 37.89 -3.42
N VAL A 604 17.86 37.60 -4.41
CA VAL A 604 17.68 36.36 -5.21
C VAL A 604 18.78 35.38 -4.88
N LYS A 605 18.44 34.24 -4.33
CA LYS A 605 19.32 33.12 -4.19
C LYS A 605 19.06 32.12 -5.33
N ILE A 606 20.03 31.93 -6.18
CA ILE A 606 19.93 31.06 -7.32
C ILE A 606 20.59 29.72 -6.94
N LEU A 607 19.88 28.64 -7.20
CA LEU A 607 20.40 27.30 -7.08
C LEU A 607 20.93 26.84 -8.45
N PRO A 608 22.25 26.81 -8.67
CA PRO A 608 22.78 26.40 -9.95
C PRO A 608 22.57 24.91 -10.15
N PHE A 609 22.12 24.56 -11.33
CA PHE A 609 22.07 23.18 -11.80
C PHE A 609 23.13 23.05 -12.90
N LYS A 610 23.94 22.01 -12.88
CA LYS A 610 25.01 21.80 -13.85
C LYS A 610 24.51 21.43 -15.23
N ASN A 611 23.37 20.72 -15.34
CA ASN A 611 22.81 20.24 -16.60
C ASN A 611 21.40 20.73 -16.88
N VAL A 612 21.19 21.15 -18.09
CA VAL A 612 19.87 21.54 -18.59
C VAL A 612 18.99 20.31 -18.88
N HIS A 613 19.59 19.12 -19.00
CA HIS A 613 18.93 17.88 -19.39
C HIS A 613 18.81 16.88 -18.26
N GLY A 614 19.56 17.05 -17.19
CA GLY A 614 19.64 16.14 -16.08
C GLY A 614 18.85 16.62 -14.87
N ILE A 615 18.64 15.69 -14.02
CA ILE A 615 18.20 15.88 -12.67
C ILE A 615 19.50 15.99 -11.87
N GLU A 616 20.02 17.19 -11.74
CA GLU A 616 21.29 17.40 -11.08
C GLU A 616 21.15 17.77 -9.62
N PRO A 617 22.19 17.45 -8.82
CA PRO A 617 22.26 17.88 -7.46
C PRO A 617 22.15 19.38 -7.33
N MET A 618 21.20 19.85 -6.53
CA MET A 618 21.09 21.24 -6.16
C MET A 618 22.32 21.62 -5.32
N LEU A 619 23.25 22.35 -5.92
CA LEU A 619 24.31 23.01 -5.17
C LEU A 619 23.77 24.36 -4.71
N GLU A 620 23.72 24.55 -3.41
CA GLU A 620 23.34 25.84 -2.84
C GLU A 620 24.38 26.91 -3.17
N TYR A 621 23.96 27.96 -3.87
CA TYR A 621 24.84 29.06 -4.22
C TYR A 621 24.73 30.13 -3.15
N ASP A 622 25.86 30.48 -2.49
CA ASP A 622 25.94 31.47 -1.43
C ASP A 622 25.91 32.92 -1.92
N GLY A 623 25.59 33.17 -3.16
CA GLY A 623 25.55 34.51 -3.74
C GLY A 623 24.16 35.15 -3.67
N MET A 624 23.90 35.98 -2.69
CA MET A 624 22.76 36.91 -2.73
C MET A 624 23.05 38.08 -3.62
N ILE A 625 22.11 38.44 -4.49
CA ILE A 625 22.16 39.72 -5.22
C ILE A 625 21.64 40.79 -4.25
N LYS A 626 22.54 41.50 -3.61
CA LYS A 626 22.19 42.56 -2.67
C LYS A 626 21.86 43.87 -3.42
N GLY A 627 20.90 44.61 -2.91
CA GLY A 627 20.67 46.00 -3.29
C GLY A 627 19.67 46.23 -4.42
N VAL A 628 18.77 45.28 -4.69
CA VAL A 628 17.63 45.55 -5.57
C VAL A 628 16.44 45.93 -4.71
N THR A 629 16.01 47.19 -4.87
CA THR A 629 14.79 47.70 -4.24
C THR A 629 13.72 47.84 -5.30
N PHE A 630 12.50 47.45 -5.01
CA PHE A 630 11.36 47.51 -5.95
C PHE A 630 10.80 48.92 -6.14
N ASP A 631 11.32 49.88 -5.41
CA ASP A 631 10.90 51.30 -5.50
C ASP A 631 11.57 52.11 -6.60
N THR A 632 12.60 51.53 -7.18
CA THR A 632 13.35 52.24 -8.20
C THR A 632 13.03 51.74 -9.58
N GLU A 633 13.22 52.63 -10.51
CA GLU A 633 12.87 52.51 -11.91
C GLU A 633 13.25 51.18 -12.58
N TYR A 634 12.69 50.93 -13.74
CA TYR A 634 12.86 49.78 -14.65
C TYR A 634 14.30 49.23 -14.77
N SER A 635 15.32 50.02 -14.50
CA SER A 635 16.73 49.64 -14.58
C SER A 635 17.15 48.56 -13.58
N ASP A 636 16.59 48.51 -12.38
CA ASP A 636 16.95 47.55 -11.36
C ASP A 636 16.30 46.21 -11.63
N LYS A 637 15.10 46.20 -12.22
CA LYS A 637 14.40 44.99 -12.66
C LYS A 637 15.14 44.30 -13.80
N ASP A 638 15.60 45.04 -14.78
CA ASP A 638 16.39 44.50 -15.89
C ASP A 638 17.74 43.98 -15.43
N LYS A 639 18.36 44.64 -14.45
CA LYS A 639 19.58 44.19 -13.81
C LYS A 639 19.36 42.86 -13.07
N LEU A 640 18.29 42.76 -12.26
CA LEU A 640 17.92 41.52 -11.56
C LEU A 640 17.66 40.37 -12.55
N LEU A 641 16.88 40.65 -13.59
CA LEU A 641 16.60 39.65 -14.65
C LEU A 641 17.89 39.24 -15.37
N SER A 642 18.81 40.17 -15.63
CA SER A 642 20.09 39.86 -16.25
C SER A 642 20.97 38.97 -15.38
N GLU A 643 21.01 39.20 -14.07
CA GLU A 643 21.78 38.41 -13.13
C GLU A 643 21.16 37.02 -12.90
N VAL A 644 19.84 36.94 -12.82
CA VAL A 644 19.13 35.68 -12.77
C VAL A 644 19.39 34.84 -14.02
N ARG A 645 19.36 35.49 -15.20
CA ARG A 645 19.70 34.83 -16.48
C ARG A 645 21.12 34.29 -16.49
N LYS A 646 22.11 35.08 -16.08
CA LYS A 646 23.51 34.65 -16.06
C LYS A 646 23.72 33.45 -15.15
N LYS A 647 23.05 33.34 -14.01
CA LYS A 647 23.27 32.32 -13.00
C LYS A 647 22.39 31.08 -13.18
N ALA A 648 21.27 31.21 -13.86
CA ALA A 648 20.39 30.10 -14.16
C ALA A 648 20.81 29.26 -15.39
N PHE A 649 21.72 29.80 -16.21
CA PHE A 649 22.15 29.16 -17.47
C PHE A 649 23.67 28.88 -17.53
N ILE A 650 24.37 29.00 -16.40
CA ILE A 650 25.74 28.52 -16.24
C ILE A 650 25.69 27.09 -15.70
#